data_e8686ae5207a7622bf6b72c96f805aa2
#
_entry.id   e8686ae5207a7622bf6b72c96f805aa2
#
_cell.length_a   1.000
_cell.length_b   1.000
_cell.length_c   1.000
_cell.angle_alpha   90.00
_cell.angle_beta   90.00
_cell.angle_gamma   90.00
#
_symmetry.space_group_name_H-M   'P 1'
#
loop_
_entity.id
_entity.type
_entity.pdbx_description
1 polymer ?
#
loop_
_entity_poly.entity_id
_entity_poly.type
_entity_poly.pdbx_seq_one_letter_code
_entity_poly.pdbx_strand_id
1 'polypeptide(L)'
;MALAIFAINALLNISLFRPGAMPYRDSIELGYAAMARFFYLHPSPWGWNPWQYCGLPSQFIYLPGLQYMAATLAHLLPIEPTYLYRLLAATLACLGPSTVFLFMVYFTRQRWWALATALGYTLFSPLYSMVATIDRDRGNIQLPWRLLVFVKYGEGPHNAGLTLLPLALVAVWETCTNPKYWRLLLAAVLLAAIALTNWIAALALAFCALTMALTVIQLPGFRVERMAIAGLLAYGLACFWLTPTFIRTIAFNWPADAFNYHLQSQQQVLLWGLAGGLVVVRLAFKWLFPDELFTCFVALNTFGFGWVVLWFYQRGVNTLPESRRYALEFELFFLILIFEYFRLLLRRPRPVAIFCAVIPFVFLMQAAWPDAGRYLTQGFERRNPVPREQTIEYKLAAKLASLKPQGRVYASGGLRFRLNAWFEIAQVGGGFESGLRHRLPLVLAYQVRTGVNSGPGQETADAILALRAMGVEYIVVHGTKSREHYRDFTNPLKFEGALELVHREEDDSIYRVPFHSLAHLVRWDERLQWPRESKLPLLRPYVAAMDAFPKLTSAWSGSEFRISGAMEPDRLVAVPMSHDGGWRAKQGDQEIEILKDDLGFMMLRAKPARSAEIVMSYRGNAEAFAMAALSLLVWLGAFAWLRWPGFLGRFPGRARGLGPGMAKL
;
A
#
# COMPACT_ATOMS: atom_id res chain seq x y z
N MET A 1 -16.97 -18.02 20.79
CA MET A 1 -17.52 -16.74 20.29
C MET A 1 -16.66 -16.16 19.18
N ALA A 2 -15.37 -15.86 19.38
CA ALA A 2 -14.52 -15.29 18.31
C ALA A 2 -14.54 -16.10 17.00
N LEU A 3 -14.39 -17.43 17.08
CA LEU A 3 -14.48 -18.32 15.91
C LEU A 3 -15.88 -18.29 15.25
N ALA A 4 -16.95 -18.19 16.03
CA ALA A 4 -18.30 -18.07 15.49
C ALA A 4 -18.48 -16.72 14.73
N ILE A 5 -17.94 -15.62 15.28
CA ILE A 5 -17.94 -14.30 14.60
C ILE A 5 -17.17 -14.37 13.27
N PHE A 6 -16.00 -15.01 13.28
CA PHE A 6 -15.24 -15.24 12.05
C PHE A 6 -16.03 -16.06 11.03
N ALA A 7 -16.63 -17.19 11.47
CA ALA A 7 -17.43 -18.04 10.59
C ALA A 7 -18.62 -17.28 9.97
N ILE A 8 -19.32 -16.48 10.76
CA ILE A 8 -20.42 -15.61 10.27
C ILE A 8 -19.89 -14.65 9.20
N ASN A 9 -18.78 -13.96 9.47
CA ASN A 9 -18.20 -13.04 8.50
C ASN A 9 -17.69 -13.75 7.23
N ALA A 10 -17.09 -14.93 7.35
CA ALA A 10 -16.65 -15.72 6.22
C ALA A 10 -17.82 -16.21 5.36
N LEU A 11 -18.91 -16.66 6.00
CA LEU A 11 -20.15 -17.07 5.31
C LEU A 11 -20.81 -15.88 4.61
N LEU A 12 -20.96 -14.74 5.29
CA LEU A 12 -21.50 -13.51 4.69
C LEU A 12 -20.66 -12.99 3.50
N ASN A 13 -19.39 -13.37 3.41
CA ASN A 13 -18.47 -12.92 2.38
C ASN A 13 -17.84 -14.08 1.60
N ILE A 14 -18.54 -15.20 1.49
CA ILE A 14 -18.03 -16.43 0.86
C ILE A 14 -17.53 -16.21 -0.58
N SER A 15 -18.12 -15.26 -1.28
CA SER A 15 -17.71 -14.89 -2.65
C SER A 15 -16.27 -14.35 -2.73
N LEU A 16 -15.73 -13.76 -1.65
CA LEU A 16 -14.34 -13.29 -1.61
C LEU A 16 -13.33 -14.44 -1.69
N PHE A 17 -13.74 -15.64 -1.33
CA PHE A 17 -12.92 -16.86 -1.35
C PHE A 17 -13.03 -17.63 -2.67
N ARG A 18 -13.79 -17.13 -3.65
CA ARG A 18 -13.93 -17.77 -4.96
C ARG A 18 -12.86 -17.27 -5.93
N PRO A 19 -12.32 -18.12 -6.82
CA PRO A 19 -11.41 -17.69 -7.86
C PRO A 19 -12.12 -16.82 -8.91
N GLY A 20 -11.35 -16.05 -9.67
CA GLY A 20 -11.86 -15.17 -10.73
C GLY A 20 -11.56 -13.68 -10.48
N ALA A 21 -11.95 -12.81 -11.39
CA ALA A 21 -11.82 -11.36 -11.25
C ALA A 21 -13.03 -10.79 -10.50
N MET A 22 -12.77 -9.92 -9.53
CA MET A 22 -13.85 -9.21 -8.85
C MET A 22 -14.53 -8.23 -9.81
N PRO A 23 -15.89 -8.12 -9.78
CA PRO A 23 -16.62 -7.27 -10.71
C PRO A 23 -16.42 -5.77 -10.49
N TYR A 24 -15.77 -5.38 -9.37
CA TYR A 24 -15.49 -3.98 -9.05
C TYR A 24 -14.21 -3.52 -9.74
N ARG A 25 -14.36 -2.56 -10.64
CA ARG A 25 -13.31 -2.15 -11.58
C ARG A 25 -12.29 -1.20 -10.97
N ASP A 26 -12.63 -0.54 -9.86
CA ASP A 26 -11.76 0.41 -9.16
C ASP A 26 -10.65 -0.27 -8.34
N SER A 27 -10.72 -1.58 -8.19
CA SER A 27 -9.84 -2.33 -7.31
C SER A 27 -8.40 -2.40 -7.82
N ILE A 28 -7.45 -2.02 -6.96
CA ILE A 28 -6.01 -2.23 -7.16
C ILE A 28 -5.55 -3.58 -6.60
N GLU A 29 -6.46 -4.46 -6.20
CA GLU A 29 -6.16 -5.78 -5.62
C GLU A 29 -5.16 -6.57 -6.45
N LEU A 30 -5.35 -6.59 -7.79
CA LEU A 30 -4.46 -7.31 -8.68
C LEU A 30 -3.06 -6.68 -8.78
N GLY A 31 -2.90 -5.40 -8.46
CA GLY A 31 -1.58 -4.79 -8.29
C GLY A 31 -0.80 -5.39 -7.12
N TYR A 32 -1.46 -5.60 -5.98
CA TYR A 32 -0.86 -6.32 -4.84
C TYR A 32 -0.63 -7.80 -5.15
N ALA A 33 -1.57 -8.44 -5.85
CA ALA A 33 -1.44 -9.82 -6.28
C ALA A 33 -0.28 -9.99 -7.30
N ALA A 34 -0.06 -9.01 -8.19
CA ALA A 34 1.09 -8.97 -9.09
C ALA A 34 2.42 -8.93 -8.33
N MET A 35 2.49 -8.21 -7.20
CA MET A 35 3.66 -8.24 -6.32
C MET A 35 3.87 -9.62 -5.69
N ALA A 36 2.81 -10.28 -5.23
CA ALA A 36 2.91 -11.64 -4.69
C ALA A 36 3.45 -12.60 -5.76
N ARG A 37 2.97 -12.50 -7.01
CA ARG A 37 3.50 -13.26 -8.14
C ARG A 37 4.96 -12.91 -8.43
N PHE A 38 5.31 -11.63 -8.39
CA PHE A 38 6.70 -11.21 -8.58
C PHE A 38 7.63 -11.82 -7.53
N PHE A 39 7.28 -11.77 -6.24
CA PHE A 39 8.08 -12.36 -5.16
C PHE A 39 8.12 -13.89 -5.20
N TYR A 40 7.09 -14.53 -5.74
CA TYR A 40 7.09 -15.97 -6.00
C TYR A 40 8.13 -16.35 -7.05
N LEU A 41 8.22 -15.59 -8.15
CA LEU A 41 9.16 -15.84 -9.24
C LEU A 41 10.58 -15.33 -8.91
N HIS A 42 10.70 -14.29 -8.11
CA HIS A 42 11.93 -13.60 -7.73
C HIS A 42 12.00 -13.45 -6.21
N PRO A 43 12.34 -14.51 -5.47
CA PRO A 43 12.24 -14.51 -4.00
C PRO A 43 13.25 -13.60 -3.29
N SER A 44 14.25 -13.06 -3.99
CA SER A 44 15.19 -12.11 -3.39
C SER A 44 14.51 -10.77 -3.11
N PRO A 45 14.45 -10.31 -1.85
CA PRO A 45 13.86 -9.01 -1.51
C PRO A 45 14.71 -7.83 -2.02
N TRP A 46 15.98 -8.06 -2.35
CA TRP A 46 16.92 -7.03 -2.81
C TRP A 46 17.20 -7.12 -4.31
N GLY A 47 16.32 -7.74 -5.06
CA GLY A 47 16.40 -7.88 -6.50
C GLY A 47 15.94 -6.61 -7.24
N TRP A 48 15.96 -6.71 -8.56
CA TRP A 48 15.47 -5.68 -9.46
C TRP A 48 14.11 -6.10 -10.04
N ASN A 49 13.14 -5.19 -10.01
CA ASN A 49 11.87 -5.37 -10.71
C ASN A 49 11.91 -4.64 -12.06
N PRO A 50 12.03 -5.35 -13.18
CA PRO A 50 12.01 -4.76 -14.51
C PRO A 50 10.59 -4.44 -15.03
N TRP A 51 9.54 -4.95 -14.36
CA TRP A 51 8.19 -4.94 -14.87
C TRP A 51 7.48 -3.60 -14.76
N GLN A 52 7.96 -2.67 -13.95
CA GLN A 52 7.26 -1.41 -13.66
C GLN A 52 8.22 -0.21 -13.69
N TYR A 53 7.70 0.96 -14.09
CA TYR A 53 8.35 2.29 -13.98
C TYR A 53 9.77 2.35 -14.56
N CYS A 54 10.01 1.72 -15.70
CA CYS A 54 11.34 1.59 -16.28
C CYS A 54 12.37 0.89 -15.39
N GLY A 55 11.88 0.08 -14.45
CA GLY A 55 12.68 -0.68 -13.50
C GLY A 55 12.93 0.04 -12.19
N LEU A 56 12.90 -0.72 -11.10
CA LEU A 56 13.19 -0.23 -9.75
C LEU A 56 13.65 -1.39 -8.84
N PRO A 57 14.39 -1.11 -7.75
CA PRO A 57 14.67 -2.14 -6.75
C PRO A 57 13.37 -2.69 -6.17
N SER A 58 13.27 -3.99 -6.02
CA SER A 58 12.05 -4.69 -5.54
C SER A 58 11.54 -4.15 -4.20
N GLN A 59 12.46 -3.76 -3.31
CA GLN A 59 12.16 -3.16 -2.02
C GLN A 59 11.30 -1.90 -2.15
N PHE A 60 11.45 -1.10 -3.22
CA PHE A 60 10.75 0.18 -3.37
C PHE A 60 9.38 0.07 -4.05
N ILE A 61 8.89 -1.13 -4.33
CA ILE A 61 7.55 -1.30 -4.89
C ILE A 61 6.49 -0.94 -3.85
N TYR A 62 6.48 -1.63 -2.71
CA TYR A 62 5.52 -1.46 -1.62
C TYR A 62 5.97 -2.23 -0.38
N LEU A 63 5.16 -2.21 0.69
CA LEU A 63 5.36 -3.03 1.88
C LEU A 63 5.07 -4.52 1.57
N PRO A 64 5.91 -5.45 2.05
CA PRO A 64 5.91 -6.83 1.56
C PRO A 64 4.96 -7.79 2.29
N GLY A 65 4.38 -7.40 3.42
CA GLY A 65 3.77 -8.31 4.41
C GLY A 65 2.86 -9.38 3.83
N LEU A 66 1.72 -8.99 3.26
CA LEU A 66 0.78 -9.96 2.68
C LEU A 66 1.31 -10.61 1.40
N GLN A 67 1.98 -9.84 0.56
CA GLN A 67 2.47 -10.27 -0.73
C GLN A 67 3.57 -11.33 -0.58
N TYR A 68 4.51 -11.09 0.34
CA TYR A 68 5.58 -12.06 0.63
C TYR A 68 5.04 -13.32 1.31
N MET A 69 4.05 -13.17 2.20
CA MET A 69 3.38 -14.32 2.82
C MET A 69 2.64 -15.16 1.78
N ALA A 70 1.94 -14.53 0.83
CA ALA A 70 1.27 -15.23 -0.27
C ALA A 70 2.29 -15.95 -1.16
N ALA A 71 3.39 -15.29 -1.53
CA ALA A 71 4.47 -15.88 -2.32
C ALA A 71 5.10 -17.10 -1.61
N THR A 72 5.41 -16.96 -0.31
CA THR A 72 5.98 -18.05 0.49
C THR A 72 5.04 -19.24 0.59
N LEU A 73 3.75 -19.00 0.86
CA LEU A 73 2.76 -20.07 0.93
C LEU A 73 2.53 -20.74 -0.43
N ALA A 74 2.67 -20.02 -1.56
CA ALA A 74 2.56 -20.58 -2.89
C ALA A 74 3.70 -21.59 -3.21
N HIS A 75 4.86 -21.46 -2.57
CA HIS A 75 5.90 -22.48 -2.67
C HIS A 75 5.59 -23.77 -1.89
N LEU A 76 4.68 -23.68 -0.91
CA LEU A 76 4.31 -24.81 -0.06
C LEU A 76 2.97 -25.46 -0.47
N LEU A 77 2.13 -24.72 -1.15
CA LEU A 77 0.77 -25.12 -1.53
C LEU A 77 0.62 -25.06 -3.07
N PRO A 78 -0.12 -25.98 -3.70
CA PRO A 78 -0.35 -25.97 -5.15
C PRO A 78 -1.44 -24.92 -5.52
N ILE A 79 -1.26 -23.67 -5.08
CA ILE A 79 -2.19 -22.58 -5.27
C ILE A 79 -1.44 -21.38 -5.87
N GLU A 80 -2.01 -20.76 -6.88
CA GLU A 80 -1.44 -19.59 -7.54
C GLU A 80 -1.21 -18.43 -6.55
N PRO A 81 -0.04 -17.76 -6.54
CA PRO A 81 0.28 -16.71 -5.56
C PRO A 81 -0.70 -15.51 -5.59
N THR A 82 -1.26 -15.19 -6.76
CA THR A 82 -2.29 -14.16 -6.92
C THR A 82 -3.58 -14.50 -6.20
N TYR A 83 -3.99 -15.76 -6.27
CA TYR A 83 -5.18 -16.24 -5.56
C TYR A 83 -4.93 -16.43 -4.07
N LEU A 84 -3.74 -16.89 -3.66
CA LEU A 84 -3.35 -16.94 -2.25
C LEU A 84 -3.34 -15.56 -1.60
N TYR A 85 -2.87 -14.52 -2.30
CA TYR A 85 -2.96 -13.16 -1.80
C TYR A 85 -4.41 -12.78 -1.48
N ARG A 86 -5.36 -13.06 -2.38
CA ARG A 86 -6.79 -12.82 -2.15
C ARG A 86 -7.33 -13.59 -0.95
N LEU A 87 -7.01 -14.89 -0.86
CA LEU A 87 -7.46 -15.73 0.26
C LEU A 87 -6.97 -15.19 1.61
N LEU A 88 -5.72 -14.77 1.69
CA LEU A 88 -5.15 -14.17 2.91
C LEU A 88 -5.83 -12.85 3.26
N ALA A 89 -5.98 -11.96 2.28
CA ALA A 89 -6.61 -10.67 2.49
C ALA A 89 -8.09 -10.82 2.89
N ALA A 90 -8.84 -11.71 2.24
CA ALA A 90 -10.22 -12.03 2.59
C ALA A 90 -10.34 -12.63 3.99
N THR A 91 -9.45 -13.56 4.35
CA THR A 91 -9.40 -14.17 5.69
C THR A 91 -9.19 -13.10 6.75
N LEU A 92 -8.21 -12.20 6.57
CA LEU A 92 -7.96 -11.11 7.51
C LEU A 92 -9.13 -10.13 7.58
N ALA A 93 -9.75 -9.76 6.46
CA ALA A 93 -10.93 -8.91 6.47
C ALA A 93 -12.10 -9.53 7.25
N CYS A 94 -12.29 -10.85 7.14
CA CYS A 94 -13.31 -11.58 7.91
C CYS A 94 -12.95 -11.76 9.40
N LEU A 95 -11.66 -11.78 9.74
CA LEU A 95 -11.17 -11.84 11.12
C LEU A 95 -11.33 -10.52 11.89
N GLY A 96 -11.43 -9.38 11.21
CA GLY A 96 -11.50 -8.05 11.84
C GLY A 96 -12.52 -7.97 13.00
N PRO A 97 -13.80 -8.33 12.81
CA PRO A 97 -14.77 -8.33 13.92
C PRO A 97 -14.41 -9.26 15.09
N SER A 98 -13.70 -10.36 14.82
CA SER A 98 -13.24 -11.28 15.87
C SER A 98 -12.14 -10.66 16.73
N THR A 99 -11.23 -9.89 16.12
CA THR A 99 -10.18 -9.18 16.86
C THR A 99 -10.76 -8.05 17.69
N VAL A 100 -11.79 -7.35 17.19
CA VAL A 100 -12.57 -6.36 17.97
C VAL A 100 -13.25 -7.02 19.16
N PHE A 101 -13.89 -8.19 18.97
CA PHE A 101 -14.46 -8.98 20.07
C PHE A 101 -13.41 -9.27 21.14
N LEU A 102 -12.25 -9.80 20.77
CA LEU A 102 -11.18 -10.14 21.71
C LEU A 102 -10.67 -8.91 22.46
N PHE A 103 -10.48 -7.79 21.76
CA PHE A 103 -10.08 -6.52 22.32
C PHE A 103 -11.07 -6.02 23.37
N MET A 104 -12.36 -6.03 23.04
CA MET A 104 -13.44 -5.63 23.94
C MET A 104 -13.53 -6.52 25.16
N VAL A 105 -13.47 -7.86 24.98
CA VAL A 105 -13.48 -8.82 26.11
C VAL A 105 -12.27 -8.58 27.01
N TYR A 106 -11.10 -8.33 26.43
CA TYR A 106 -9.88 -8.12 27.20
C TYR A 106 -10.01 -6.92 28.16
N PHE A 107 -10.46 -5.78 27.68
CA PHE A 107 -10.55 -4.56 28.47
C PHE A 107 -11.81 -4.45 29.33
N THR A 108 -12.97 -4.87 28.83
CA THR A 108 -14.25 -4.70 29.55
C THR A 108 -14.64 -5.90 30.40
N ARG A 109 -14.09 -7.08 30.11
CA ARG A 109 -14.49 -8.38 30.71
C ARG A 109 -15.97 -8.75 30.48
N GLN A 110 -16.66 -8.06 29.57
CA GLN A 110 -18.10 -8.23 29.32
C GLN A 110 -18.35 -8.86 27.94
N ARG A 111 -18.52 -10.18 27.91
CA ARG A 111 -18.61 -10.98 26.68
C ARG A 111 -19.77 -10.58 25.76
N TRP A 112 -20.92 -10.23 26.34
CA TRP A 112 -22.11 -9.88 25.56
C TRP A 112 -22.01 -8.51 24.91
N TRP A 113 -21.44 -7.52 25.60
CA TRP A 113 -21.13 -6.21 25.01
C TRP A 113 -20.07 -6.31 23.94
N ALA A 114 -19.06 -7.12 24.16
CA ALA A 114 -18.04 -7.41 23.16
C ALA A 114 -18.64 -8.08 21.90
N LEU A 115 -19.57 -9.02 22.09
CA LEU A 115 -20.29 -9.65 20.98
C LEU A 115 -21.15 -8.63 20.23
N ALA A 116 -21.92 -7.80 20.94
CA ALA A 116 -22.74 -6.75 20.32
C ALA A 116 -21.88 -5.77 19.52
N THR A 117 -20.74 -5.33 20.06
CA THR A 117 -19.78 -4.45 19.36
C THR A 117 -19.23 -5.11 18.09
N ALA A 118 -18.82 -6.37 18.15
CA ALA A 118 -18.29 -7.10 17.02
C ALA A 118 -19.34 -7.33 15.91
N LEU A 119 -20.56 -7.64 16.28
CA LEU A 119 -21.69 -7.74 15.33
C LEU A 119 -22.06 -6.38 14.77
N GLY A 120 -22.03 -5.32 15.58
CA GLY A 120 -22.18 -3.94 15.11
C GLY A 120 -21.12 -3.59 14.08
N TYR A 121 -19.86 -3.91 14.33
CA TYR A 121 -18.76 -3.70 13.39
C TYR A 121 -18.86 -4.59 12.13
N THR A 122 -19.56 -5.74 12.23
CA THR A 122 -19.87 -6.57 11.07
C THR A 122 -20.89 -5.91 10.14
N LEU A 123 -21.92 -5.29 10.72
CA LEU A 123 -23.16 -4.94 9.99
C LEU A 123 -23.31 -3.45 9.70
N PHE A 124 -22.78 -2.57 10.55
CA PHE A 124 -23.08 -1.17 10.52
C PHE A 124 -21.89 -0.32 10.05
N SER A 125 -22.21 0.76 9.35
CA SER A 125 -21.26 1.79 8.93
C SER A 125 -21.87 3.18 9.17
N PRO A 126 -21.70 3.74 10.36
CA PRO A 126 -22.23 5.07 10.69
C PRO A 126 -21.67 6.18 9.80
N LEU A 127 -20.54 5.98 9.15
CA LEU A 127 -19.94 6.95 8.23
C LEU A 127 -20.85 7.29 7.03
N TYR A 128 -21.69 6.39 6.58
CA TYR A 128 -22.64 6.68 5.49
C TYR A 128 -23.64 7.77 5.88
N SER A 129 -24.07 7.80 7.15
CA SER A 129 -24.97 8.86 7.67
C SER A 129 -24.23 10.15 8.01
N MET A 130 -22.90 10.09 8.30
CA MET A 130 -22.12 11.23 8.76
C MET A 130 -21.44 11.99 7.62
N VAL A 131 -21.05 11.29 6.55
CA VAL A 131 -20.23 11.83 5.45
C VAL A 131 -20.90 11.53 4.11
N ALA A 132 -21.64 12.48 3.59
CA ALA A 132 -22.39 12.33 2.35
C ALA A 132 -21.53 11.94 1.13
N THR A 133 -20.24 12.31 1.13
CA THR A 133 -19.29 11.90 0.08
C THR A 133 -19.01 10.40 0.13
N ILE A 134 -18.85 9.83 1.33
CA ILE A 134 -18.66 8.38 1.52
C ILE A 134 -19.93 7.63 1.10
N ASP A 135 -21.12 8.15 1.44
CA ASP A 135 -22.38 7.52 1.04
C ASP A 135 -22.56 7.54 -0.49
N ARG A 136 -22.27 8.67 -1.14
CA ARG A 136 -22.30 8.76 -2.61
C ARG A 136 -21.29 7.83 -3.28
N ASP A 137 -20.11 7.69 -2.69
CA ASP A 137 -19.05 6.82 -3.18
C ASP A 137 -19.41 5.33 -3.10
N ARG A 138 -20.24 4.95 -2.14
CA ARG A 138 -20.82 3.61 -2.05
C ARG A 138 -21.56 3.21 -3.32
N GLY A 139 -22.30 4.13 -3.92
CA GLY A 139 -23.14 3.87 -5.10
C GLY A 139 -24.13 2.73 -4.83
N ASN A 140 -24.16 1.74 -5.72
CA ASN A 140 -25.03 0.57 -5.60
C ASN A 140 -24.42 -0.59 -4.76
N ILE A 141 -23.23 -0.40 -4.15
CA ILE A 141 -22.55 -1.46 -3.40
C ILE A 141 -23.06 -1.46 -1.96
N GLN A 142 -23.80 -2.49 -1.59
CA GLN A 142 -24.40 -2.61 -0.24
C GLN A 142 -23.46 -3.38 0.70
N LEU A 143 -22.35 -2.75 1.08
CA LEU A 143 -21.33 -3.29 1.99
C LEU A 143 -21.07 -2.32 3.13
N PRO A 144 -20.75 -2.79 4.35
CA PRO A 144 -20.11 -1.94 5.35
C PRO A 144 -18.85 -1.28 4.80
N TRP A 145 -18.55 -0.05 5.22
CA TRP A 145 -17.46 0.76 4.65
C TRP A 145 -16.12 0.04 4.61
N ARG A 146 -15.73 -0.66 5.67
CA ARG A 146 -14.50 -1.45 5.70
C ARG A 146 -14.41 -2.52 4.61
N LEU A 147 -15.54 -3.19 4.31
CA LEU A 147 -15.61 -4.20 3.24
C LEU A 147 -15.72 -3.53 1.86
N LEU A 148 -16.39 -2.37 1.78
CA LEU A 148 -16.42 -1.59 0.55
C LEU A 148 -15.01 -1.14 0.16
N VAL A 149 -14.24 -0.59 1.09
CA VAL A 149 -12.84 -0.19 0.87
C VAL A 149 -11.98 -1.39 0.47
N PHE A 150 -12.20 -2.55 1.09
CA PHE A 150 -11.51 -3.78 0.73
C PHE A 150 -11.82 -4.22 -0.70
N VAL A 151 -13.10 -4.24 -1.09
CA VAL A 151 -13.55 -4.81 -2.38
C VAL A 151 -13.42 -3.79 -3.52
N LYS A 152 -13.96 -2.57 -3.33
CA LYS A 152 -13.99 -1.55 -4.36
C LYS A 152 -12.61 -1.00 -4.67
N TYR A 153 -11.85 -0.65 -3.64
CA TYR A 153 -10.51 -0.07 -3.79
C TYR A 153 -9.37 -1.09 -3.73
N GLY A 154 -9.65 -2.33 -3.30
CA GLY A 154 -8.63 -3.39 -3.20
C GLY A 154 -7.66 -3.20 -2.03
N GLU A 155 -8.04 -2.46 -0.99
CA GLU A 155 -7.20 -2.12 0.16
C GLU A 155 -7.04 -3.29 1.15
N GLY A 156 -6.60 -4.44 0.63
CA GLY A 156 -6.29 -5.64 1.43
C GLY A 156 -5.26 -5.38 2.52
N PRO A 157 -4.11 -4.75 2.23
CA PRO A 157 -3.09 -4.46 3.23
C PRO A 157 -3.58 -3.55 4.36
N HIS A 158 -4.39 -2.53 4.06
CA HIS A 158 -4.95 -1.65 5.09
C HIS A 158 -5.93 -2.40 6.00
N ASN A 159 -6.85 -3.18 5.41
CA ASN A 159 -7.76 -4.03 6.18
C ASN A 159 -7.04 -5.07 7.05
N ALA A 160 -5.93 -5.62 6.56
CA ALA A 160 -5.09 -6.53 7.33
C ALA A 160 -4.45 -5.82 8.53
N GLY A 161 -3.88 -4.64 8.33
CA GLY A 161 -3.34 -3.81 9.41
C GLY A 161 -4.41 -3.45 10.44
N LEU A 162 -5.60 -3.03 10.00
CA LEU A 162 -6.75 -2.73 10.85
C LEU A 162 -7.21 -3.94 11.66
N THR A 163 -7.16 -5.13 11.07
CA THR A 163 -7.48 -6.39 11.76
C THR A 163 -6.47 -6.73 12.85
N LEU A 164 -5.19 -6.46 12.63
CA LEU A 164 -4.13 -6.69 13.60
C LEU A 164 -4.09 -5.62 14.70
N LEU A 165 -4.57 -4.41 14.44
CA LEU A 165 -4.49 -3.25 15.34
C LEU A 165 -5.05 -3.53 16.74
N PRO A 166 -6.26 -4.10 16.95
CA PRO A 166 -6.77 -4.42 18.28
C PRO A 166 -5.87 -5.37 19.06
N LEU A 167 -5.31 -6.38 18.38
CA LEU A 167 -4.40 -7.36 19.01
C LEU A 167 -3.06 -6.73 19.38
N ALA A 168 -2.53 -5.87 18.52
CA ALA A 168 -1.29 -5.13 18.78
C ALA A 168 -1.45 -4.19 19.99
N LEU A 169 -2.60 -3.51 20.13
CA LEU A 169 -2.89 -2.65 21.28
C LEU A 169 -2.98 -3.45 22.58
N VAL A 170 -3.59 -4.63 22.58
CA VAL A 170 -3.57 -5.53 23.75
C VAL A 170 -2.15 -5.97 24.08
N ALA A 171 -1.34 -6.33 23.10
CA ALA A 171 0.04 -6.76 23.32
C ALA A 171 0.92 -5.61 23.86
N VAL A 172 0.74 -4.39 23.36
CA VAL A 172 1.43 -3.18 23.88
C VAL A 172 1.01 -2.93 25.32
N TRP A 173 -0.28 -2.97 25.63
CA TRP A 173 -0.79 -2.83 27.00
C TRP A 173 -0.17 -3.87 27.95
N GLU A 174 -0.20 -5.14 27.55
CA GLU A 174 0.37 -6.24 28.32
C GLU A 174 1.88 -6.08 28.57
N THR A 175 2.61 -5.55 27.58
CA THR A 175 4.03 -5.28 27.68
C THR A 175 4.32 -4.17 28.70
N CYS A 176 3.49 -3.13 28.74
CA CYS A 176 3.66 -1.99 29.62
C CYS A 176 3.25 -2.28 31.07
N THR A 177 2.32 -3.22 31.28
CA THR A 177 1.79 -3.57 32.61
C THR A 177 2.41 -4.80 33.22
N ASN A 178 2.98 -5.69 32.42
CA ASN A 178 3.49 -6.98 32.87
C ASN A 178 4.87 -7.29 32.27
N PRO A 179 5.91 -7.44 33.09
CA PRO A 179 7.30 -7.51 32.65
C PRO A 179 7.76 -8.88 32.13
N LYS A 180 6.93 -9.60 31.36
CA LYS A 180 7.32 -10.86 30.75
C LYS A 180 7.91 -10.65 29.35
N TYR A 181 9.06 -11.27 29.06
CA TYR A 181 9.78 -11.13 27.79
C TYR A 181 8.96 -11.49 26.56
N TRP A 182 8.24 -12.62 26.61
CA TRP A 182 7.44 -13.07 25.49
C TRP A 182 6.34 -12.08 25.09
N ARG A 183 5.84 -11.26 26.05
CA ARG A 183 4.86 -10.19 25.77
C ARG A 183 5.48 -9.03 25.02
N LEU A 184 6.69 -8.64 25.42
CA LEU A 184 7.46 -7.63 24.70
C LEU A 184 7.73 -8.08 23.25
N LEU A 185 8.14 -9.34 23.08
CA LEU A 185 8.39 -9.88 21.76
C LEU A 185 7.10 -10.01 20.95
N LEU A 186 6.00 -10.47 21.55
CA LEU A 186 4.70 -10.51 20.86
C LEU A 186 4.25 -9.14 20.40
N ALA A 187 4.39 -8.11 21.26
CA ALA A 187 4.11 -6.74 20.89
C ALA A 187 5.00 -6.31 19.72
N ALA A 188 6.31 -6.51 19.80
CA ALA A 188 7.23 -6.14 18.73
C ALA A 188 6.92 -6.84 17.40
N VAL A 189 6.58 -8.12 17.41
CA VAL A 189 6.19 -8.87 16.20
C VAL A 189 4.90 -8.32 15.58
N LEU A 190 3.87 -8.03 16.39
CA LEU A 190 2.61 -7.46 15.88
C LEU A 190 2.81 -6.03 15.34
N LEU A 191 3.61 -5.21 16.02
CA LEU A 191 3.97 -3.88 15.53
C LEU A 191 4.72 -3.96 14.19
N ALA A 192 5.72 -4.85 14.10
CA ALA A 192 6.47 -5.10 12.87
C ALA A 192 5.57 -5.63 11.74
N ALA A 193 4.67 -6.56 12.05
CA ALA A 193 3.72 -7.11 11.08
C ALA A 193 2.81 -6.03 10.48
N ILE A 194 2.28 -5.13 11.31
CA ILE A 194 1.46 -4.00 10.83
C ILE A 194 2.32 -3.07 9.97
N ALA A 195 3.52 -2.71 10.41
CA ALA A 195 4.41 -1.81 9.68
C ALA A 195 4.86 -2.39 8.33
N LEU A 196 5.07 -3.71 8.25
CA LEU A 196 5.39 -4.41 6.99
C LEU A 196 4.16 -4.64 6.10
N THR A 197 2.96 -4.48 6.62
CA THR A 197 1.72 -4.72 5.87
C THR A 197 1.15 -3.44 5.26
N ASN A 198 0.99 -2.39 6.09
CA ASN A 198 0.42 -1.12 5.64
C ASN A 198 0.93 0.04 6.50
N TRP A 199 1.44 1.08 5.87
CA TRP A 199 2.03 2.21 6.57
C TRP A 199 0.98 3.18 7.14
N ILE A 200 -0.26 3.28 6.56
CA ILE A 200 -1.38 4.02 7.17
C ILE A 200 -1.75 3.36 8.50
N ALA A 201 -1.92 2.03 8.49
CA ALA A 201 -2.20 1.29 9.72
C ALA A 201 -1.05 1.39 10.74
N ALA A 202 0.20 1.49 10.30
CA ALA A 202 1.35 1.73 11.19
C ALA A 202 1.30 3.12 11.83
N LEU A 203 0.94 4.16 11.08
CA LEU A 203 0.73 5.51 11.62
C LEU A 203 -0.47 5.55 12.57
N ALA A 204 -1.57 4.87 12.22
CA ALA A 204 -2.73 4.73 13.10
C ALA A 204 -2.37 4.03 14.41
N LEU A 205 -1.57 2.96 14.34
CA LEU A 205 -1.04 2.27 15.53
C LEU A 205 -0.18 3.18 16.40
N ALA A 206 0.71 3.98 15.80
CA ALA A 206 1.53 4.96 16.53
C ALA A 206 0.66 6.02 17.23
N PHE A 207 -0.38 6.49 16.54
CA PHE A 207 -1.37 7.40 17.13
C PHE A 207 -2.13 6.75 18.30
N CYS A 208 -2.60 5.51 18.14
CA CYS A 208 -3.26 4.75 19.21
C CYS A 208 -2.32 4.50 20.40
N ALA A 209 -1.03 4.24 20.16
CA ALA A 209 -0.04 4.09 21.22
C ALA A 209 0.15 5.41 22.01
N LEU A 210 0.19 6.55 21.29
CA LEU A 210 0.24 7.88 21.91
C LEU A 210 -1.00 8.16 22.77
N THR A 211 -2.21 7.92 22.26
CA THR A 211 -3.46 8.13 23.02
C THR A 211 -3.57 7.16 24.19
N MET A 212 -3.05 5.94 24.08
CA MET A 212 -2.93 5.00 25.20
C MET A 212 -2.01 5.56 26.28
N ALA A 213 -0.82 6.06 25.92
CA ALA A 213 0.11 6.69 26.85
C ALA A 213 -0.54 7.91 27.54
N LEU A 214 -1.21 8.80 26.79
CA LEU A 214 -1.93 9.95 27.34
C LEU A 214 -3.04 9.53 28.34
N THR A 215 -3.70 8.42 28.07
CA THR A 215 -4.75 7.91 28.96
C THR A 215 -4.18 7.47 30.31
N VAL A 216 -3.02 6.81 30.33
CA VAL A 216 -2.55 6.03 31.48
C VAL A 216 -1.22 6.50 32.07
N ILE A 217 -0.64 7.60 31.59
CA ILE A 217 0.67 8.12 32.03
C ILE A 217 0.79 8.32 33.56
N GLN A 218 -0.34 8.52 34.23
CA GLN A 218 -0.41 8.70 35.68
C GLN A 218 -0.72 7.42 36.44
N LEU A 219 -0.90 6.28 35.75
CA LEU A 219 -1.17 5.01 36.42
C LEU A 219 0.09 4.43 37.05
N PRO A 220 0.08 4.14 38.36
CA PRO A 220 1.20 3.44 39.01
C PRO A 220 1.37 2.06 38.34
N GLY A 221 2.61 1.75 37.93
CA GLY A 221 2.93 0.45 37.32
C GLY A 221 2.83 0.36 35.81
N PHE A 222 2.28 1.36 35.11
CA PHE A 222 2.37 1.44 33.66
C PHE A 222 3.74 1.99 33.23
N ARG A 223 4.44 1.25 32.39
CA ARG A 223 5.82 1.55 31.97
C ARG A 223 5.86 1.97 30.51
N VAL A 224 5.77 3.27 30.25
CA VAL A 224 5.80 3.85 28.89
C VAL A 224 7.11 3.54 28.16
N GLU A 225 8.23 3.44 28.89
CA GLU A 225 9.53 3.09 28.30
C GLU A 225 9.51 1.74 27.59
N ARG A 226 8.65 0.81 28.01
CA ARG A 226 8.51 -0.49 27.35
C ARG A 226 7.78 -0.41 26.01
N MET A 227 6.89 0.55 25.86
CA MET A 227 6.27 0.84 24.56
C MET A 227 7.34 1.28 23.55
N ALA A 228 8.27 2.17 23.98
CA ALA A 228 9.38 2.59 23.15
C ALA A 228 10.32 1.40 22.81
N ILE A 229 10.64 0.55 23.80
CA ILE A 229 11.46 -0.65 23.58
C ILE A 229 10.77 -1.60 22.60
N ALA A 230 9.45 -1.81 22.74
CA ALA A 230 8.70 -2.63 21.79
C ALA A 230 8.74 -2.06 20.36
N GLY A 231 8.64 -0.74 20.22
CA GLY A 231 8.77 -0.03 18.95
C GLY A 231 10.16 -0.17 18.32
N LEU A 232 11.22 0.01 19.12
CA LEU A 232 12.60 -0.16 18.67
C LEU A 232 12.88 -1.62 18.25
N LEU A 233 12.41 -2.58 19.04
CA LEU A 233 12.53 -3.99 18.70
C LEU A 233 11.74 -4.33 17.43
N ALA A 234 10.54 -3.79 17.28
CA ALA A 234 9.72 -3.96 16.06
C ALA A 234 10.43 -3.39 14.82
N TYR A 235 11.05 -2.21 14.95
CA TYR A 235 11.87 -1.66 13.88
C TYR A 235 13.05 -2.58 13.56
N GLY A 236 13.77 -3.07 14.55
CA GLY A 236 14.87 -4.03 14.35
C GLY A 236 14.41 -5.30 13.62
N LEU A 237 13.23 -5.83 13.94
CA LEU A 237 12.65 -7.00 13.24
C LEU A 237 12.26 -6.69 11.78
N ALA A 238 11.88 -5.46 11.46
CA ALA A 238 11.34 -5.05 10.16
C ALA A 238 12.35 -4.28 9.29
N CYS A 239 13.50 -3.89 9.82
CA CYS A 239 14.43 -2.98 9.14
C CYS A 239 15.09 -3.60 7.89
N PHE A 240 15.05 -4.92 7.70
CA PHE A 240 15.48 -5.56 6.44
C PHE A 240 14.73 -5.01 5.21
N TRP A 241 13.51 -4.53 5.41
CA TRP A 241 12.70 -3.87 4.38
C TRP A 241 12.55 -2.38 4.63
N LEU A 242 12.26 -2.00 5.86
CA LEU A 242 12.09 -0.59 6.29
C LEU A 242 13.44 0.07 6.53
N THR A 243 14.29 0.11 5.50
CA THR A 243 15.60 0.79 5.60
C THR A 243 15.43 2.30 5.76
N PRO A 244 16.41 3.03 6.30
CA PRO A 244 16.35 4.49 6.42
C PRO A 244 16.05 5.17 5.09
N THR A 245 16.67 4.73 3.97
CA THR A 245 16.38 5.26 2.64
C THR A 245 14.94 4.96 2.19
N PHE A 246 14.40 3.77 2.48
CA PHE A 246 13.00 3.45 2.19
C PHE A 246 12.03 4.35 2.96
N ILE A 247 12.23 4.48 4.28
CA ILE A 247 11.39 5.34 5.14
C ILE A 247 11.45 6.78 4.66
N ARG A 248 12.66 7.30 4.37
CA ARG A 248 12.83 8.64 3.83
C ARG A 248 12.09 8.83 2.51
N THR A 249 12.19 7.85 1.60
CA THR A 249 11.53 7.90 0.29
C THR A 249 10.02 7.97 0.47
N ILE A 250 9.43 7.10 1.28
CA ILE A 250 7.98 7.11 1.56
C ILE A 250 7.55 8.42 2.25
N ALA A 251 8.34 8.93 3.20
CA ALA A 251 7.97 10.13 3.96
C ALA A 251 8.03 11.42 3.14
N PHE A 252 8.90 11.51 2.13
CA PHE A 252 9.17 12.77 1.41
C PHE A 252 8.92 12.73 -0.10
N ASN A 253 8.67 11.55 -0.67
CA ASN A 253 8.51 11.37 -2.11
C ASN A 253 7.05 11.12 -2.52
N TRP A 254 6.13 11.87 -1.94
CA TRP A 254 4.71 11.77 -2.26
C TRP A 254 4.43 12.28 -3.68
N PRO A 255 3.58 11.59 -4.46
CA PRO A 255 3.06 12.13 -5.70
C PRO A 255 2.31 13.45 -5.44
N ALA A 256 2.60 14.46 -6.24
CA ALA A 256 2.04 15.80 -6.04
C ALA A 256 0.52 15.85 -6.20
N ASP A 257 0.00 15.03 -7.11
CA ASP A 257 -1.41 14.96 -7.49
C ASP A 257 -2.28 14.18 -6.51
N ALA A 258 -1.73 13.15 -5.87
CA ALA A 258 -2.50 12.29 -4.99
C ALA A 258 -2.28 12.58 -3.50
N PHE A 259 -1.07 12.98 -3.09
CA PHE A 259 -0.68 12.97 -1.68
C PHE A 259 0.32 14.08 -1.34
N ASN A 260 0.22 15.23 -1.99
CA ASN A 260 1.12 16.35 -1.74
C ASN A 260 0.96 16.88 -0.32
N TYR A 261 1.44 16.10 0.64
CA TYR A 261 1.46 16.49 2.04
C TYR A 261 2.70 17.33 2.34
N HIS A 262 2.47 18.62 2.51
CA HIS A 262 3.47 19.53 3.03
C HIS A 262 2.98 20.08 4.38
N LEU A 263 3.88 20.19 5.34
CA LEU A 263 3.59 20.77 6.64
C LEU A 263 3.54 22.32 6.52
N GLN A 264 2.50 22.81 5.84
CA GLN A 264 2.21 24.23 5.72
C GLN A 264 1.58 24.77 7.02
N SER A 265 1.43 26.09 7.12
CA SER A 265 0.83 26.76 8.29
C SER A 265 -0.56 26.21 8.65
N GLN A 266 -1.39 25.90 7.64
CA GLN A 266 -2.71 25.33 7.85
C GLN A 266 -2.67 23.95 8.51
N GLN A 267 -1.79 23.06 8.04
CA GLN A 267 -1.60 21.73 8.65
C GLN A 267 -1.07 21.84 10.08
N GLN A 268 -0.15 22.78 10.32
CA GLN A 268 0.37 23.03 11.67
C GLN A 268 -0.75 23.47 12.63
N VAL A 269 -1.62 24.41 12.23
CA VAL A 269 -2.78 24.83 13.03
C VAL A 269 -3.70 23.65 13.34
N LEU A 270 -3.99 22.80 12.33
CA LEU A 270 -4.84 21.62 12.53
C LEU A 270 -4.20 20.59 13.47
N LEU A 271 -2.87 20.40 13.39
CA LEU A 271 -2.15 19.50 14.30
C LEU A 271 -2.13 20.04 15.75
N TRP A 272 -1.95 21.36 15.94
CA TRP A 272 -2.06 21.97 17.26
C TRP A 272 -3.51 21.90 17.80
N GLY A 273 -4.50 22.10 16.93
CA GLY A 273 -5.91 21.92 17.28
C GLY A 273 -6.22 20.48 17.69
N LEU A 274 -5.67 19.49 16.97
CA LEU A 274 -5.76 18.08 17.33
C LEU A 274 -5.13 17.82 18.71
N ALA A 275 -3.90 18.26 18.92
CA ALA A 275 -3.20 18.09 20.20
C ALA A 275 -3.95 18.73 21.37
N GLY A 276 -4.42 19.98 21.21
CA GLY A 276 -5.23 20.68 22.22
C GLY A 276 -6.55 19.96 22.48
N GLY A 277 -7.24 19.52 21.43
CA GLY A 277 -8.48 18.76 21.55
C GLY A 277 -8.31 17.43 22.30
N LEU A 278 -7.23 16.68 22.03
CA LEU A 278 -6.92 15.45 22.77
C LEU A 278 -6.72 15.75 24.27
N VAL A 279 -6.02 16.83 24.62
CA VAL A 279 -5.85 17.25 26.03
C VAL A 279 -7.20 17.59 26.66
N VAL A 280 -8.05 18.37 25.97
CA VAL A 280 -9.39 18.71 26.45
C VAL A 280 -10.26 17.47 26.69
N VAL A 281 -10.31 16.54 25.73
CA VAL A 281 -11.03 15.27 25.88
C VAL A 281 -10.49 14.47 27.08
N ARG A 282 -9.16 14.37 27.22
CA ARG A 282 -8.55 13.67 28.35
C ARG A 282 -8.91 14.29 29.70
N LEU A 283 -8.88 15.62 29.81
CA LEU A 283 -9.23 16.34 31.05
C LEU A 283 -10.73 16.20 31.36
N ALA A 284 -11.60 16.30 30.36
CA ALA A 284 -13.03 16.08 30.53
C ALA A 284 -13.33 14.67 31.07
N PHE A 285 -12.70 13.64 30.49
CA PHE A 285 -12.85 12.27 31.00
C PHE A 285 -12.29 12.09 32.41
N LYS A 286 -11.14 12.70 32.73
CA LYS A 286 -10.58 12.66 34.08
C LYS A 286 -11.55 13.26 35.11
N TRP A 287 -12.30 14.28 34.74
CA TRP A 287 -13.27 14.97 35.62
C TRP A 287 -14.61 14.24 35.69
N LEU A 288 -15.16 13.79 34.53
CA LEU A 288 -16.50 13.22 34.46
C LEU A 288 -16.53 11.70 34.76
N PHE A 289 -15.48 10.97 34.33
CA PHE A 289 -15.43 9.52 34.33
C PHE A 289 -14.02 9.01 34.71
N PRO A 290 -13.51 9.33 35.94
CA PRO A 290 -12.13 9.07 36.32
C PRO A 290 -11.71 7.59 36.24
N ASP A 291 -12.66 6.67 36.47
CA ASP A 291 -12.44 5.22 36.49
C ASP A 291 -12.60 4.54 35.13
N GLU A 292 -13.08 5.24 34.11
CA GLU A 292 -13.39 4.66 32.79
C GLU A 292 -12.25 4.93 31.78
N LEU A 293 -11.06 4.42 32.10
CA LEU A 293 -9.87 4.66 31.28
C LEU A 293 -9.96 4.06 29.89
N PHE A 294 -10.56 2.87 29.76
CA PHE A 294 -10.77 2.24 28.45
C PHE A 294 -11.67 3.12 27.56
N THR A 295 -12.78 3.61 28.12
CA THR A 295 -13.67 4.50 27.38
C THR A 295 -13.00 5.82 27.02
N CYS A 296 -12.16 6.37 27.91
CA CYS A 296 -11.32 7.53 27.62
C CYS A 296 -10.37 7.28 26.44
N PHE A 297 -9.68 6.14 26.42
CA PHE A 297 -8.81 5.74 25.32
C PHE A 297 -9.57 5.66 24.00
N VAL A 298 -10.74 5.00 24.00
CA VAL A 298 -11.61 4.89 22.81
C VAL A 298 -12.09 6.26 22.35
N ALA A 299 -12.50 7.14 23.28
CA ALA A 299 -12.94 8.50 22.96
C ALA A 299 -11.82 9.36 22.36
N LEU A 300 -10.60 9.26 22.87
CA LEU A 300 -9.42 9.96 22.33
C LEU A 300 -9.14 9.55 20.88
N ASN A 301 -9.22 8.23 20.59
CA ASN A 301 -9.03 7.73 19.23
C ASN A 301 -10.17 8.13 18.31
N THR A 302 -11.41 8.04 18.78
CA THR A 302 -12.59 8.51 18.02
C THR A 302 -12.47 10.00 17.69
N PHE A 303 -12.11 10.83 18.66
CA PHE A 303 -11.91 12.26 18.44
C PHE A 303 -10.77 12.49 17.45
N GLY A 304 -9.61 11.86 17.65
CA GLY A 304 -8.43 12.11 16.85
C GLY A 304 -8.59 11.68 15.38
N PHE A 305 -9.06 10.47 15.12
CA PHE A 305 -9.34 10.04 13.74
C PHE A 305 -10.52 10.79 13.14
N GLY A 306 -11.55 11.10 13.94
CA GLY A 306 -12.67 11.94 13.52
C GLY A 306 -12.20 13.33 13.10
N TRP A 307 -11.34 13.98 13.87
CA TRP A 307 -10.72 15.25 13.50
C TRP A 307 -10.03 15.18 12.14
N VAL A 308 -9.15 14.19 11.96
CA VAL A 308 -8.39 14.01 10.72
C VAL A 308 -9.31 13.80 9.52
N VAL A 309 -10.31 12.93 9.66
CA VAL A 309 -11.22 12.52 8.57
C VAL A 309 -12.23 13.62 8.24
N LEU A 310 -12.88 14.19 9.25
CA LEU A 310 -13.94 15.17 9.01
C LEU A 310 -13.41 16.47 8.43
N TRP A 311 -12.23 16.95 8.85
CA TRP A 311 -11.57 18.09 8.22
C TRP A 311 -11.27 17.84 6.74
N PHE A 312 -10.81 16.64 6.38
CA PHE A 312 -10.60 16.30 4.98
C PHE A 312 -11.90 16.34 4.18
N TYR A 313 -12.96 15.69 4.63
CA TYR A 313 -14.22 15.64 3.88
C TYR A 313 -14.96 16.97 3.83
N GLN A 314 -14.78 17.85 4.82
CA GLN A 314 -15.42 19.16 4.84
C GLN A 314 -14.64 20.23 4.10
N ARG A 315 -13.31 20.20 4.12
CA ARG A 315 -12.45 21.29 3.63
C ARG A 315 -11.42 20.86 2.61
N GLY A 316 -11.29 19.58 2.29
CA GLY A 316 -10.27 19.04 1.39
C GLY A 316 -8.84 19.10 1.94
N VAL A 317 -8.66 19.31 3.25
CA VAL A 317 -7.35 19.51 3.86
C VAL A 317 -6.86 18.25 4.53
N ASN A 318 -5.66 17.80 4.15
CA ASN A 318 -4.99 16.69 4.80
C ASN A 318 -4.31 17.15 6.09
N THR A 319 -4.84 16.79 7.25
CA THR A 319 -4.18 17.00 8.56
C THR A 319 -2.99 16.05 8.74
N LEU A 320 -3.16 14.81 8.35
CA LEU A 320 -2.12 13.79 8.22
C LEU A 320 -2.04 13.34 6.75
N PRO A 321 -0.92 12.74 6.33
CA PRO A 321 -0.84 12.16 4.99
C PRO A 321 -2.02 11.22 4.72
N GLU A 322 -2.70 11.38 3.57
CA GLU A 322 -3.87 10.59 3.18
C GLU A 322 -5.02 10.58 4.21
N SER A 323 -5.36 11.73 4.77
CA SER A 323 -6.37 11.88 5.84
C SER A 323 -7.67 11.10 5.61
N ARG A 324 -8.12 10.97 4.36
CA ARG A 324 -9.33 10.22 4.01
C ARG A 324 -9.27 8.73 4.37
N ARG A 325 -8.07 8.13 4.36
CA ARG A 325 -7.91 6.69 4.60
C ARG A 325 -8.14 6.30 6.05
N TYR A 326 -7.92 7.23 7.00
CA TYR A 326 -8.20 6.98 8.42
C TYR A 326 -9.70 6.88 8.75
N ALA A 327 -10.58 6.97 7.75
CA ALA A 327 -12.01 6.72 7.91
C ALA A 327 -12.30 5.31 8.45
N LEU A 328 -11.44 4.32 8.18
CA LEU A 328 -11.57 2.96 8.70
C LEU A 328 -11.32 2.91 10.21
N GLU A 329 -10.26 3.55 10.69
CA GLU A 329 -9.93 3.64 12.11
C GLU A 329 -10.96 4.50 12.86
N PHE A 330 -11.42 5.60 12.24
CA PHE A 330 -12.49 6.40 12.80
C PHE A 330 -13.75 5.57 13.00
N GLU A 331 -14.20 4.83 11.98
CA GLU A 331 -15.38 3.96 12.08
C GLU A 331 -15.22 2.90 13.18
N LEU A 332 -14.05 2.25 13.25
CA LEU A 332 -13.75 1.25 14.26
C LEU A 332 -13.93 1.82 15.69
N PHE A 333 -13.22 2.91 16.01
CA PHE A 333 -13.27 3.49 17.35
C PHE A 333 -14.60 4.16 17.66
N PHE A 334 -15.24 4.75 16.66
CA PHE A 334 -16.56 5.35 16.83
C PHE A 334 -17.64 4.30 17.16
N LEU A 335 -17.64 3.16 16.46
CA LEU A 335 -18.53 2.04 16.81
C LEU A 335 -18.27 1.51 18.22
N ILE A 336 -16.99 1.31 18.58
CA ILE A 336 -16.65 0.90 19.94
C ILE A 336 -17.17 1.94 20.95
N LEU A 337 -17.01 3.23 20.68
CA LEU A 337 -17.50 4.30 21.57
C LEU A 337 -19.01 4.28 21.74
N ILE A 338 -19.77 4.03 20.66
CA ILE A 338 -21.24 3.89 20.72
C ILE A 338 -21.62 2.76 21.68
N PHE A 339 -21.01 1.58 21.54
CA PHE A 339 -21.35 0.46 22.43
C PHE A 339 -20.86 0.67 23.87
N GLU A 340 -19.73 1.36 24.07
CA GLU A 340 -19.27 1.78 25.39
C GLU A 340 -20.22 2.79 26.04
N TYR A 341 -20.74 3.73 25.28
CA TYR A 341 -21.77 4.66 25.77
C TYR A 341 -22.99 3.92 26.31
N PHE A 342 -23.53 2.97 25.55
CA PHE A 342 -24.67 2.16 26.00
C PHE A 342 -24.31 1.29 27.22
N ARG A 343 -23.13 0.70 27.25
CA ARG A 343 -22.63 -0.08 28.39
C ARG A 343 -22.62 0.76 29.66
N LEU A 344 -22.09 1.99 29.59
CA LEU A 344 -22.00 2.88 30.73
C LEU A 344 -23.39 3.32 31.23
N LEU A 345 -24.28 3.70 30.32
CA LEU A 345 -25.65 4.11 30.67
C LEU A 345 -26.44 3.00 31.36
N LEU A 346 -26.32 1.78 30.85
CA LEU A 346 -27.09 0.65 31.35
C LEU A 346 -26.44 -0.05 32.56
N ARG A 347 -25.24 0.32 32.96
CA ARG A 347 -24.55 -0.22 34.15
C ARG A 347 -25.25 0.14 35.46
N ARG A 348 -25.87 1.34 35.52
CA ARG A 348 -26.67 1.80 36.66
C ARG A 348 -28.02 2.28 36.14
N PRO A 349 -28.99 1.37 35.90
CA PRO A 349 -30.24 1.71 35.25
C PRO A 349 -31.08 2.64 36.15
N ARG A 350 -31.09 3.90 35.78
CA ARG A 350 -32.09 4.89 36.25
C ARG A 350 -33.09 5.08 35.11
N PRO A 351 -34.35 5.43 35.35
CA PRO A 351 -35.32 5.67 34.29
C PRO A 351 -34.81 6.65 33.22
N VAL A 352 -34.14 7.72 33.64
CA VAL A 352 -33.50 8.68 32.75
C VAL A 352 -32.39 8.07 31.90
N ALA A 353 -31.54 7.21 32.48
CA ALA A 353 -30.46 6.56 31.75
C ALA A 353 -30.99 5.57 30.71
N ILE A 354 -32.07 4.83 31.04
CA ILE A 354 -32.75 3.96 30.08
C ILE A 354 -33.32 4.79 28.92
N PHE A 355 -33.99 5.90 29.20
CA PHE A 355 -34.53 6.79 28.19
C PHE A 355 -33.42 7.37 27.29
N CYS A 356 -32.31 7.85 27.89
CA CYS A 356 -31.14 8.34 27.17
C CYS A 356 -30.40 7.25 26.36
N ALA A 357 -30.58 5.97 26.67
CA ALA A 357 -30.04 4.85 25.90
C ALA A 357 -30.99 4.45 24.76
N VAL A 358 -32.28 4.29 25.05
CA VAL A 358 -33.26 3.76 24.09
C VAL A 358 -33.46 4.70 22.90
N ILE A 359 -33.57 5.99 23.14
CA ILE A 359 -33.85 6.96 22.04
C ILE A 359 -32.69 6.97 21.03
N PRO A 360 -31.41 7.26 21.41
CA PRO A 360 -30.31 7.23 20.46
C PRO A 360 -30.14 5.85 19.80
N PHE A 361 -30.40 4.75 20.53
CA PHE A 361 -30.37 3.41 19.97
C PHE A 361 -31.40 3.23 18.85
N VAL A 362 -32.65 3.63 19.08
CA VAL A 362 -33.72 3.55 18.07
C VAL A 362 -33.37 4.37 16.83
N PHE A 363 -32.91 5.62 17.01
CA PHE A 363 -32.48 6.44 15.89
C PHE A 363 -31.30 5.84 15.14
N LEU A 364 -30.29 5.31 15.84
CA LEU A 364 -29.13 4.67 15.24
C LEU A 364 -29.58 3.43 14.45
N MET A 365 -30.48 2.62 15.01
CA MET A 365 -31.00 1.42 14.34
C MET A 365 -31.84 1.78 13.13
N GLN A 366 -32.70 2.79 13.23
CA GLN A 366 -33.48 3.29 12.07
C GLN A 366 -32.58 3.76 10.94
N ALA A 367 -31.48 4.43 11.24
CA ALA A 367 -30.53 4.92 10.23
C ALA A 367 -29.68 3.80 9.63
N ALA A 368 -29.24 2.83 10.44
CA ALA A 368 -28.27 1.81 10.05
C ALA A 368 -28.88 0.48 9.58
N TRP A 369 -30.11 0.16 10.04
CA TRP A 369 -30.77 -1.11 9.73
C TRP A 369 -31.07 -1.34 8.26
N PRO A 370 -31.52 -0.33 7.46
CA PRO A 370 -31.74 -0.55 6.04
C PRO A 370 -30.48 -0.97 5.29
N ASP A 371 -29.32 -0.45 5.69
CA ASP A 371 -28.03 -0.81 5.08
C ASP A 371 -27.60 -2.21 5.49
N ALA A 372 -27.75 -2.56 6.76
CA ALA A 372 -27.47 -3.90 7.26
C ALA A 372 -28.39 -4.94 6.61
N GLY A 373 -29.68 -4.65 6.49
CA GLY A 373 -30.66 -5.51 5.81
C GLY A 373 -30.31 -5.76 4.35
N ARG A 374 -29.93 -4.70 3.61
CA ARG A 374 -29.47 -4.80 2.23
C ARG A 374 -28.16 -5.60 2.12
N TYR A 375 -27.23 -5.40 3.04
CA TYR A 375 -26.01 -6.20 3.11
C TYR A 375 -26.30 -7.68 3.31
N LEU A 376 -27.20 -8.02 4.24
CA LEU A 376 -27.56 -9.41 4.52
C LEU A 376 -28.31 -10.09 3.37
N THR A 377 -29.18 -9.37 2.67
CA THR A 377 -30.06 -9.95 1.63
C THR A 377 -29.46 -9.88 0.23
N GLN A 378 -28.78 -8.81 -0.12
CA GLN A 378 -28.29 -8.57 -1.49
C GLN A 378 -26.77 -8.71 -1.64
N GLY A 379 -26.08 -8.82 -0.52
CA GLY A 379 -24.61 -8.84 -0.50
C GLY A 379 -24.00 -10.04 -1.23
N PHE A 380 -24.70 -11.15 -1.37
CA PHE A 380 -24.20 -12.38 -1.97
C PHE A 380 -24.19 -12.36 -3.49
N GLU A 381 -25.26 -11.88 -4.14
CA GLU A 381 -25.44 -12.01 -5.58
C GLU A 381 -24.51 -11.11 -6.39
N ARG A 382 -24.19 -9.93 -5.88
CA ARG A 382 -23.41 -8.91 -6.60
C ARG A 382 -21.91 -9.04 -6.47
N ARG A 383 -21.39 -10.03 -5.72
CA ARG A 383 -19.97 -10.19 -5.39
C ARG A 383 -19.29 -11.38 -6.01
N ASN A 384 -20.00 -12.17 -6.80
CA ASN A 384 -19.40 -13.33 -7.43
C ASN A 384 -18.32 -12.90 -8.42
N PRO A 385 -17.10 -13.43 -8.28
CA PRO A 385 -16.05 -13.20 -9.25
C PRO A 385 -16.51 -13.67 -10.64
N VAL A 386 -16.09 -12.95 -11.67
CA VAL A 386 -16.28 -13.34 -13.05
C VAL A 386 -15.02 -14.03 -13.57
N PRO A 387 -15.10 -14.96 -14.54
CA PRO A 387 -13.94 -15.51 -15.21
C PRO A 387 -13.06 -14.36 -15.74
N ARG A 388 -11.76 -14.39 -15.46
CA ARG A 388 -10.83 -13.32 -15.86
C ARG A 388 -10.82 -13.10 -17.36
N GLU A 389 -11.04 -14.18 -18.15
CA GLU A 389 -11.06 -14.21 -19.61
C GLU A 389 -12.19 -13.35 -20.21
N GLN A 390 -13.23 -13.05 -19.41
CA GLN A 390 -14.34 -12.19 -19.83
C GLN A 390 -14.05 -10.70 -19.62
N THR A 391 -12.99 -10.36 -18.89
CA THR A 391 -12.63 -8.96 -18.64
C THR A 391 -11.85 -8.38 -19.80
N ILE A 392 -12.13 -7.09 -20.14
CA ILE A 392 -11.43 -6.40 -21.23
C ILE A 392 -9.94 -6.33 -20.97
N GLU A 393 -9.55 -6.11 -19.70
CA GLU A 393 -8.16 -6.00 -19.29
C GLU A 393 -7.39 -7.31 -19.53
N TYR A 394 -8.01 -8.47 -19.28
CA TYR A 394 -7.34 -9.75 -19.53
C TYR A 394 -7.20 -10.03 -21.04
N LYS A 395 -8.21 -9.71 -21.84
CA LYS A 395 -8.15 -9.88 -23.29
C LYS A 395 -7.02 -9.05 -23.89
N LEU A 396 -6.91 -7.78 -23.51
CA LEU A 396 -5.83 -6.90 -23.93
C LEU A 396 -4.46 -7.38 -23.45
N ALA A 397 -4.36 -7.81 -22.17
CA ALA A 397 -3.13 -8.37 -21.62
C ALA A 397 -2.68 -9.65 -22.34
N ALA A 398 -3.62 -10.57 -22.65
CA ALA A 398 -3.34 -11.80 -23.38
C ALA A 398 -2.88 -11.50 -24.82
N LYS A 399 -3.50 -10.50 -25.46
CA LYS A 399 -3.06 -10.05 -26.78
C LYS A 399 -1.65 -9.50 -26.74
N LEU A 400 -1.33 -8.61 -25.77
CA LEU A 400 0.03 -8.10 -25.57
C LEU A 400 1.03 -9.22 -25.35
N ALA A 401 0.68 -10.21 -24.52
CA ALA A 401 1.55 -11.37 -24.28
C ALA A 401 1.81 -12.18 -25.56
N SER A 402 0.80 -12.31 -26.43
CA SER A 402 0.96 -13.00 -27.73
C SER A 402 1.89 -12.27 -28.70
N LEU A 403 2.03 -10.95 -28.56
CA LEU A 403 2.93 -10.14 -29.37
C LEU A 403 4.42 -10.27 -28.94
N LYS A 404 4.68 -10.85 -27.77
CA LYS A 404 6.03 -11.05 -27.21
C LYS A 404 6.90 -9.79 -27.22
N PRO A 405 6.46 -8.68 -26.60
CA PRO A 405 7.16 -7.41 -26.68
C PRO A 405 8.60 -7.54 -26.19
N GLN A 406 9.53 -6.94 -26.93
CA GLN A 406 10.94 -6.83 -26.56
C GLN A 406 11.20 -5.49 -25.80
N GLY A 407 10.35 -4.52 -26.04
CA GLY A 407 10.29 -3.25 -25.32
C GLY A 407 9.27 -3.25 -24.18
N ARG A 408 9.03 -2.08 -23.64
CA ARG A 408 7.99 -1.89 -22.63
C ARG A 408 6.63 -1.71 -23.27
N VAL A 409 5.61 -2.00 -22.49
CA VAL A 409 4.24 -1.68 -22.81
C VAL A 409 3.81 -0.45 -22.02
N TYR A 410 3.11 0.45 -22.66
CA TYR A 410 2.37 1.49 -21.97
C TYR A 410 0.93 0.99 -21.74
N ALA A 411 0.67 0.51 -20.54
CA ALA A 411 -0.68 0.18 -20.09
C ALA A 411 -1.25 1.33 -19.27
N SER A 412 -2.50 1.68 -19.50
CA SER A 412 -3.26 2.68 -18.74
C SER A 412 -4.48 2.07 -18.07
N GLY A 413 -5.26 2.87 -17.37
CA GLY A 413 -6.48 2.42 -16.72
C GLY A 413 -6.26 1.33 -15.66
N GLY A 414 -7.21 0.43 -15.53
CA GLY A 414 -7.13 -0.75 -14.66
C GLY A 414 -6.13 -1.79 -15.15
N LEU A 415 -5.87 -1.83 -16.47
CA LEU A 415 -4.91 -2.76 -17.06
C LEU A 415 -3.51 -2.61 -16.46
N ARG A 416 -3.05 -1.38 -16.16
CA ARG A 416 -1.73 -1.13 -15.55
C ARG A 416 -1.53 -1.82 -14.20
N PHE A 417 -2.60 -2.03 -13.43
CA PHE A 417 -2.55 -2.74 -12.14
C PHE A 417 -2.59 -4.26 -12.31
N ARG A 418 -3.19 -4.75 -13.40
CA ARG A 418 -3.56 -6.14 -13.60
C ARG A 418 -2.59 -6.92 -14.49
N LEU A 419 -1.91 -6.24 -15.42
CA LEU A 419 -1.05 -6.86 -16.42
C LEU A 419 -0.03 -7.83 -15.80
N ASN A 420 0.68 -7.40 -14.77
CA ASN A 420 1.72 -8.21 -14.13
C ASN A 420 1.19 -9.27 -13.14
N ALA A 421 -0.11 -9.24 -12.83
CA ALA A 421 -0.73 -10.36 -12.12
C ALA A 421 -0.83 -11.61 -13.02
N TRP A 422 -0.85 -11.41 -14.34
CA TRP A 422 -1.04 -12.49 -15.31
C TRP A 422 0.19 -12.78 -16.17
N PHE A 423 0.93 -11.75 -16.60
CA PHE A 423 2.03 -11.86 -17.55
C PHE A 423 3.27 -11.11 -17.10
N GLU A 424 4.45 -11.65 -17.49
CA GLU A 424 5.76 -11.05 -17.23
C GLU A 424 6.12 -10.06 -18.33
N ILE A 425 5.41 -8.94 -18.37
CA ILE A 425 5.59 -7.91 -19.39
C ILE A 425 6.07 -6.64 -18.70
N ALA A 426 7.20 -6.09 -19.16
CA ALA A 426 7.69 -4.81 -18.69
C ALA A 426 6.73 -3.69 -19.12
N GLN A 427 6.35 -2.80 -18.19
CA GLN A 427 5.48 -1.66 -18.46
C GLN A 427 6.02 -0.38 -17.86
N VAL A 428 5.57 0.76 -18.39
CA VAL A 428 5.91 2.09 -17.84
C VAL A 428 5.12 2.37 -16.56
N GLY A 429 3.88 1.90 -16.48
CA GLY A 429 3.00 2.08 -15.35
C GLY A 429 3.25 1.08 -14.22
N GLY A 430 2.37 1.12 -13.25
CA GLY A 430 2.34 0.24 -12.08
C GLY A 430 1.23 0.69 -11.14
N GLY A 431 1.22 0.17 -9.92
CA GLY A 431 0.17 0.47 -8.93
C GLY A 431 0.62 1.31 -7.75
N PHE A 432 1.94 1.46 -7.53
CA PHE A 432 2.46 1.98 -6.27
C PHE A 432 3.56 3.02 -6.54
N GLU A 433 3.21 4.28 -6.35
CA GLU A 433 4.04 5.42 -6.76
C GLU A 433 4.83 6.04 -5.60
N SER A 434 4.42 5.79 -4.35
CA SER A 434 5.04 6.40 -3.16
C SER A 434 6.49 6.00 -2.93
N GLY A 435 6.92 4.82 -3.40
CA GLY A 435 8.30 4.34 -3.31
C GLY A 435 9.21 4.77 -4.47
N LEU A 436 8.71 5.46 -5.49
CA LEU A 436 9.47 5.80 -6.67
C LEU A 436 10.54 6.87 -6.39
N ARG A 437 11.81 6.49 -6.56
CA ARG A 437 12.96 7.40 -6.49
C ARG A 437 13.18 8.14 -7.82
N HIS A 438 12.87 7.47 -8.93
CA HIS A 438 12.93 8.04 -10.28
C HIS A 438 11.52 8.34 -10.78
N ARG A 439 11.13 9.60 -10.77
CA ARG A 439 9.75 10.04 -11.04
C ARG A 439 9.48 10.38 -12.51
N LEU A 440 10.50 10.50 -13.34
CA LEU A 440 10.33 10.87 -14.75
C LEU A 440 9.37 9.94 -15.51
N PRO A 441 9.45 8.60 -15.39
CA PRO A 441 8.50 7.71 -16.07
C PRO A 441 7.04 8.01 -15.72
N LEU A 442 6.76 8.35 -14.45
CA LEU A 442 5.42 8.71 -14.00
C LEU A 442 4.95 10.03 -14.62
N VAL A 443 5.82 11.06 -14.63
CA VAL A 443 5.52 12.37 -15.22
C VAL A 443 5.25 12.24 -16.73
N LEU A 444 6.11 11.52 -17.45
CA LEU A 444 5.93 11.28 -18.88
C LEU A 444 4.67 10.45 -19.17
N ALA A 445 4.38 9.43 -18.35
CA ALA A 445 3.16 8.65 -18.47
C ALA A 445 1.90 9.52 -18.28
N TYR A 446 1.92 10.47 -17.35
CA TYR A 446 0.84 11.42 -17.17
C TYR A 446 0.68 12.34 -18.40
N GLN A 447 1.77 12.88 -18.93
CA GLN A 447 1.75 13.71 -20.15
C GLN A 447 1.22 12.94 -21.37
N VAL A 448 1.62 11.67 -21.53
CA VAL A 448 1.11 10.82 -22.62
C VAL A 448 -0.41 10.69 -22.55
N ARG A 449 -1.01 10.58 -21.37
CA ARG A 449 -2.48 10.44 -21.22
C ARG A 449 -3.21 11.76 -21.42
N THR A 450 -2.70 12.83 -20.83
CA THR A 450 -3.43 14.09 -20.66
C THR A 450 -3.05 15.16 -21.67
N GLY A 451 -1.90 15.05 -22.34
CA GLY A 451 -1.36 16.13 -23.20
C GLY A 451 -0.90 17.38 -22.45
N VAL A 452 -0.85 17.34 -21.12
CA VAL A 452 -0.38 18.46 -20.29
C VAL A 452 1.05 18.85 -20.70
N ASN A 453 1.31 20.14 -20.81
CA ASN A 453 2.59 20.74 -21.26
C ASN A 453 2.94 20.49 -22.74
N SER A 454 2.09 19.91 -23.55
CA SER A 454 2.26 19.88 -25.01
C SER A 454 1.86 21.21 -25.63
N GLY A 455 2.59 21.64 -26.65
CA GLY A 455 2.21 22.80 -27.46
C GLY A 455 0.94 22.53 -28.29
N PRO A 456 0.26 23.59 -28.77
CA PRO A 456 -0.91 23.44 -29.64
C PRO A 456 -0.57 22.55 -30.86
N GLY A 457 -1.38 21.49 -31.07
CA GLY A 457 -1.19 20.54 -32.16
C GLY A 457 0.00 19.58 -32.02
N GLN A 458 0.77 19.64 -30.94
CA GLN A 458 1.96 18.78 -30.70
C GLN A 458 1.68 17.58 -29.79
N GLU A 459 0.47 17.43 -29.27
CA GLU A 459 0.14 16.42 -28.27
C GLU A 459 0.53 14.99 -28.68
N THR A 460 0.22 14.64 -29.95
CA THR A 460 0.54 13.32 -30.49
C THR A 460 2.04 13.10 -30.64
N ALA A 461 2.75 14.08 -31.23
CA ALA A 461 4.19 14.00 -31.44
C ALA A 461 4.95 13.93 -30.12
N ASP A 462 4.56 14.75 -29.14
CA ASP A 462 5.16 14.77 -27.82
C ASP A 462 4.88 13.47 -27.03
N ALA A 463 3.66 12.89 -27.17
CA ALA A 463 3.34 11.61 -26.58
C ALA A 463 4.18 10.47 -27.16
N ILE A 464 4.33 10.41 -28.50
CA ILE A 464 5.19 9.42 -29.17
C ILE A 464 6.64 9.58 -28.74
N LEU A 465 7.14 10.83 -28.66
CA LEU A 465 8.48 11.15 -28.19
C LEU A 465 8.72 10.61 -26.77
N ALA A 466 7.79 10.86 -25.85
CA ALA A 466 7.87 10.37 -24.47
C ALA A 466 7.84 8.83 -24.39
N LEU A 467 6.97 8.18 -25.17
CA LEU A 467 6.90 6.73 -25.27
C LEU A 467 8.23 6.12 -25.73
N ARG A 468 8.80 6.68 -26.81
CA ARG A 468 10.09 6.23 -27.35
C ARG A 468 11.23 6.40 -26.36
N ALA A 469 11.31 7.56 -25.69
CA ALA A 469 12.34 7.83 -24.69
C ALA A 469 12.30 6.83 -23.51
N MET A 470 11.12 6.27 -23.19
CA MET A 470 10.95 5.25 -22.16
C MET A 470 11.13 3.81 -22.69
N GLY A 471 11.45 3.62 -23.97
CA GLY A 471 11.59 2.29 -24.57
C GLY A 471 10.28 1.53 -24.70
N VAL A 472 9.18 2.23 -24.99
CA VAL A 472 7.85 1.63 -25.20
C VAL A 472 7.74 1.09 -26.63
N GLU A 473 7.27 -0.14 -26.77
CA GLU A 473 7.01 -0.80 -28.05
C GLU A 473 5.51 -0.85 -28.39
N TYR A 474 4.66 -1.01 -27.37
CA TYR A 474 3.21 -1.02 -27.55
C TYR A 474 2.52 -0.10 -26.55
N ILE A 475 1.47 0.58 -27.00
CA ILE A 475 0.61 1.39 -26.16
C ILE A 475 -0.83 0.89 -26.25
N VAL A 476 -1.49 0.76 -25.09
CA VAL A 476 -2.91 0.47 -24.98
C VAL A 476 -3.67 1.76 -24.70
N VAL A 477 -4.67 2.04 -25.51
CA VAL A 477 -5.51 3.24 -25.41
C VAL A 477 -6.96 2.83 -25.25
N HIS A 478 -7.57 3.28 -24.18
CA HIS A 478 -8.99 3.05 -23.91
C HIS A 478 -9.82 4.15 -24.54
N GLY A 479 -10.77 3.76 -25.40
CA GLY A 479 -11.71 4.68 -26.03
C GLY A 479 -12.79 5.17 -25.05
N THR A 480 -13.60 6.11 -25.51
CA THR A 480 -14.65 6.74 -24.66
C THR A 480 -15.78 5.76 -24.27
N LYS A 481 -15.99 4.71 -25.07
CA LYS A 481 -16.99 3.66 -24.85
C LYS A 481 -16.39 2.38 -24.28
N SER A 482 -15.11 2.37 -23.95
CA SER A 482 -14.43 1.22 -23.34
C SER A 482 -15.17 0.75 -22.09
N ARG A 483 -15.15 -0.56 -21.86
CA ARG A 483 -15.59 -1.16 -20.58
C ARG A 483 -14.60 -0.97 -19.45
N GLU A 484 -13.40 -0.45 -19.76
CA GLU A 484 -12.42 -0.10 -18.75
C GLU A 484 -12.95 1.04 -17.86
N HIS A 485 -12.86 0.85 -16.54
CA HIS A 485 -13.37 1.84 -15.60
C HIS A 485 -12.54 3.13 -15.60
N TYR A 486 -11.23 3.01 -15.61
CA TYR A 486 -10.29 4.12 -15.63
C TYR A 486 -9.93 4.51 -17.07
N ARG A 487 -10.80 5.26 -17.72
CA ARG A 487 -10.54 5.83 -19.04
C ARG A 487 -9.82 7.16 -18.88
N ASP A 488 -8.49 7.08 -18.77
CA ASP A 488 -7.65 8.19 -18.33
C ASP A 488 -6.97 8.97 -19.46
N PHE A 489 -7.26 8.63 -20.74
CA PHE A 489 -6.85 9.45 -21.88
C PHE A 489 -7.82 10.61 -22.10
N THR A 490 -7.29 11.84 -22.12
CA THR A 490 -8.06 13.06 -22.48
C THR A 490 -8.49 13.05 -23.94
N ASN A 491 -7.57 12.60 -24.82
CA ASN A 491 -7.79 12.44 -26.26
C ASN A 491 -7.36 11.03 -26.69
N PRO A 492 -8.26 10.03 -26.66
CA PRO A 492 -7.91 8.67 -27.03
C PRO A 492 -7.65 8.48 -28.52
N LEU A 493 -8.16 9.37 -29.37
CA LEU A 493 -8.02 9.27 -30.83
C LEU A 493 -6.69 9.83 -31.37
N LYS A 494 -5.88 10.46 -30.53
CA LYS A 494 -4.65 11.16 -30.98
C LYS A 494 -3.62 10.28 -31.67
N PHE A 495 -3.67 8.96 -31.46
CA PHE A 495 -2.74 8.03 -32.10
C PHE A 495 -3.26 7.46 -33.42
N GLU A 496 -4.56 7.67 -33.79
CA GLU A 496 -5.11 7.22 -35.05
C GLU A 496 -4.41 7.91 -36.23
N GLY A 497 -3.93 7.13 -37.19
CA GLY A 497 -3.15 7.62 -38.32
C GLY A 497 -1.68 8.02 -37.99
N ALA A 498 -1.33 8.17 -36.73
CA ALA A 498 0.04 8.49 -36.30
C ALA A 498 0.87 7.24 -35.92
N LEU A 499 0.21 6.19 -35.44
CA LEU A 499 0.82 4.91 -35.09
C LEU A 499 0.11 3.76 -35.81
N GLU A 500 0.83 2.65 -36.02
CA GLU A 500 0.27 1.40 -36.58
C GLU A 500 -0.71 0.79 -35.58
N LEU A 501 -1.96 0.59 -35.98
CA LEU A 501 -2.96 -0.15 -35.20
C LEU A 501 -2.67 -1.66 -35.32
N VAL A 502 -2.30 -2.30 -34.22
CA VAL A 502 -1.99 -3.74 -34.16
C VAL A 502 -3.21 -4.57 -33.79
N HIS A 503 -4.07 -4.04 -32.95
CA HIS A 503 -5.26 -4.75 -32.48
C HIS A 503 -6.32 -3.78 -31.98
N ARG A 504 -7.58 -4.14 -32.19
CA ARG A 504 -8.73 -3.44 -31.59
C ARG A 504 -9.65 -4.48 -30.95
N GLU A 505 -9.98 -4.28 -29.69
CA GLU A 505 -10.96 -5.08 -28.96
C GLU A 505 -12.04 -4.14 -28.41
N GLU A 506 -13.25 -4.24 -28.96
CA GLU A 506 -14.34 -3.29 -28.69
C GLU A 506 -13.91 -1.84 -29.01
N ASP A 507 -13.84 -0.96 -28.00
CA ASP A 507 -13.40 0.44 -28.14
C ASP A 507 -11.97 0.66 -27.59
N ASP A 508 -11.21 -0.41 -27.41
CA ASP A 508 -9.83 -0.37 -26.93
C ASP A 508 -8.86 -0.75 -28.05
N SER A 509 -7.76 -0.02 -28.15
CA SER A 509 -6.79 -0.16 -29.24
C SER A 509 -5.39 -0.41 -28.73
N ILE A 510 -4.64 -1.28 -29.39
CA ILE A 510 -3.21 -1.48 -29.20
C ILE A 510 -2.49 -0.93 -30.42
N TYR A 511 -1.64 0.07 -30.21
CA TYR A 511 -0.81 0.63 -31.26
C TYR A 511 0.65 0.25 -31.06
N ARG A 512 1.38 0.09 -32.16
CA ARG A 512 2.83 -0.10 -32.15
C ARG A 512 3.53 1.25 -32.20
N VAL A 513 4.46 1.44 -31.26
CA VAL A 513 5.36 2.59 -31.19
C VAL A 513 6.67 2.23 -31.89
N PRO A 514 7.30 3.12 -32.67
CA PRO A 514 8.62 2.88 -33.26
C PRO A 514 9.64 2.52 -32.17
N PHE A 515 10.08 1.27 -32.16
CA PHE A 515 10.98 0.69 -31.16
C PHE A 515 12.04 -0.17 -31.84
N HIS A 516 13.27 -0.13 -31.34
CA HIS A 516 14.36 -0.93 -31.84
C HIS A 516 14.99 -1.81 -30.77
N SER A 517 15.38 -1.21 -29.66
CA SER A 517 16.05 -1.90 -28.54
C SER A 517 15.94 -1.06 -27.27
N LEU A 518 16.15 -1.68 -26.13
CA LEU A 518 16.35 -0.96 -24.84
C LEU A 518 17.82 -0.51 -24.65
N ALA A 519 18.65 -0.59 -25.67
CA ALA A 519 20.04 -0.10 -25.61
C ALA A 519 20.39 0.59 -26.93
N HIS A 520 21.03 1.75 -26.88
CA HIS A 520 21.44 2.50 -28.06
C HIS A 520 22.71 3.31 -27.79
N LEU A 521 23.48 3.59 -28.85
CA LEU A 521 24.67 4.41 -28.73
C LEU A 521 24.28 5.90 -28.73
N VAL A 522 24.95 6.70 -27.90
CA VAL A 522 24.82 8.15 -27.83
C VAL A 522 26.21 8.79 -27.77
N ARG A 523 26.34 9.99 -28.30
CA ARG A 523 27.54 10.78 -28.08
C ARG A 523 27.56 11.35 -26.67
N TRP A 524 28.78 11.60 -26.15
CA TRP A 524 28.92 12.22 -24.84
C TRP A 524 28.36 13.65 -24.80
N ASP A 525 28.50 14.40 -25.90
CA ASP A 525 28.00 15.74 -26.09
C ASP A 525 26.49 15.83 -26.32
N GLU A 526 25.86 14.71 -26.69
CA GLU A 526 24.41 14.56 -26.78
C GLU A 526 23.76 14.29 -25.41
N ARG A 527 24.56 14.33 -24.35
CA ARG A 527 24.11 14.19 -22.98
C ARG A 527 23.07 15.27 -22.67
N LEU A 528 21.85 14.83 -22.40
CA LEU A 528 20.73 15.71 -22.11
C LEU A 528 20.86 16.31 -20.72
N GLN A 529 20.88 17.65 -20.68
CA GLN A 529 20.63 18.36 -19.43
C GLN A 529 19.11 18.48 -19.25
N TRP A 530 18.57 17.76 -18.29
CA TRP A 530 17.16 17.84 -17.94
C TRP A 530 16.94 19.06 -17.06
N PRO A 531 16.24 20.12 -17.53
CA PRO A 531 15.86 21.19 -16.65
C PRO A 531 14.82 20.68 -15.64
N ARG A 532 14.83 21.26 -14.45
CA ARG A 532 13.89 20.91 -13.37
C ARG A 532 12.41 21.09 -13.77
N GLU A 533 12.14 21.78 -14.86
CA GLU A 533 10.81 21.92 -15.47
C GLU A 533 10.69 20.98 -16.67
N SER A 534 9.67 20.13 -16.67
CA SER A 534 9.43 19.12 -17.69
C SER A 534 9.12 19.76 -19.06
N LYS A 535 10.14 19.89 -19.91
CA LYS A 535 9.95 20.31 -21.30
C LYS A 535 10.16 19.12 -22.22
N LEU A 536 9.06 18.52 -22.69
CA LEU A 536 9.06 17.46 -23.70
C LEU A 536 10.00 17.70 -24.93
N PRO A 537 10.16 18.94 -25.45
CA PRO A 537 11.08 19.19 -26.54
C PRO A 537 12.52 18.74 -26.32
N LEU A 538 12.95 18.62 -25.06
CA LEU A 538 14.31 18.17 -24.71
C LEU A 538 14.53 16.68 -24.92
N LEU A 539 13.46 15.90 -25.05
CA LEU A 539 13.55 14.47 -25.42
C LEU A 539 13.89 14.27 -26.89
N ARG A 540 13.72 15.30 -27.76
CA ARG A 540 13.97 15.19 -29.22
C ARG A 540 15.39 14.74 -29.55
N PRO A 541 16.46 15.38 -29.02
CA PRO A 541 17.83 14.93 -29.30
C PRO A 541 18.08 13.52 -28.73
N TYR A 542 17.53 13.18 -27.59
CA TYR A 542 17.65 11.83 -27.01
C TYR A 542 17.03 10.76 -27.92
N VAL A 543 15.83 11.00 -28.42
CA VAL A 543 15.14 10.08 -29.32
C VAL A 543 15.78 10.09 -30.72
N ALA A 544 16.25 11.24 -31.21
CA ALA A 544 16.98 11.31 -32.48
C ALA A 544 18.27 10.47 -32.45
N ALA A 545 18.98 10.46 -31.33
CA ALA A 545 20.15 9.61 -31.15
C ALA A 545 19.80 8.10 -31.22
N MET A 546 18.61 7.68 -30.85
CA MET A 546 18.16 6.29 -30.99
C MET A 546 18.06 5.83 -32.46
N ASP A 547 17.81 6.77 -33.38
CA ASP A 547 17.65 6.48 -34.80
C ASP A 547 18.97 6.62 -35.59
N ALA A 548 19.91 7.39 -35.06
CA ALA A 548 21.10 7.85 -35.78
C ALA A 548 22.25 6.82 -35.82
N PHE A 549 22.30 5.85 -34.95
CA PHE A 549 23.44 4.94 -34.74
C PHE A 549 23.14 3.50 -34.99
N PRO A 550 24.18 2.63 -35.16
CA PRO A 550 24.01 1.19 -35.24
C PRO A 550 23.21 0.66 -34.06
N LYS A 551 22.24 -0.20 -34.36
CA LYS A 551 21.32 -0.76 -33.38
C LYS A 551 22.04 -1.79 -32.52
N LEU A 552 22.00 -1.58 -31.22
CA LEU A 552 22.39 -2.61 -30.26
C LEU A 552 21.18 -3.54 -30.03
N THR A 553 21.45 -4.82 -29.79
CA THR A 553 20.43 -5.75 -29.31
C THR A 553 20.46 -5.79 -27.80
N SER A 554 19.30 -5.98 -27.19
CA SER A 554 19.20 -6.11 -25.73
C SER A 554 18.15 -7.15 -25.35
N ALA A 555 18.46 -7.92 -24.30
CA ALA A 555 17.55 -8.95 -23.81
C ALA A 555 17.75 -9.20 -22.31
N TRP A 556 16.69 -9.57 -21.63
CA TRP A 556 16.75 -10.15 -20.28
C TRP A 556 17.07 -11.63 -20.34
N SER A 557 18.02 -12.08 -19.53
CA SER A 557 18.35 -13.48 -19.30
C SER A 557 18.34 -13.75 -17.80
N GLY A 558 17.21 -14.21 -17.29
CA GLY A 558 16.99 -14.32 -15.83
C GLY A 558 17.08 -12.96 -15.15
N SER A 559 18.03 -12.79 -14.22
CA SER A 559 18.28 -11.56 -13.49
C SER A 559 19.30 -10.62 -14.16
N GLU A 560 19.83 -10.99 -15.33
CA GLU A 560 20.82 -10.24 -16.08
C GLU A 560 20.19 -9.53 -17.28
N PHE A 561 20.66 -8.32 -17.55
CA PHE A 561 20.32 -7.59 -18.77
C PHE A 561 21.55 -7.59 -19.69
N ARG A 562 21.43 -8.16 -20.88
CA ARG A 562 22.53 -8.36 -21.85
C ARG A 562 22.34 -7.41 -23.02
N ILE A 563 23.43 -6.78 -23.43
CA ILE A 563 23.51 -5.85 -24.55
C ILE A 563 24.59 -6.34 -25.48
N SER A 564 24.28 -6.49 -26.76
CA SER A 564 25.24 -6.96 -27.78
C SER A 564 25.25 -6.06 -29.01
N GLY A 565 26.43 -5.88 -29.58
CA GLY A 565 26.63 -5.11 -30.81
C GLY A 565 28.02 -4.49 -30.93
N ALA A 566 28.21 -3.65 -31.94
CA ALA A 566 29.43 -2.90 -32.12
C ALA A 566 29.47 -1.71 -31.15
N MET A 567 30.59 -1.52 -30.46
CA MET A 567 30.83 -0.40 -29.56
C MET A 567 31.78 0.56 -30.22
N GLU A 568 31.29 1.75 -30.59
CA GLU A 568 32.10 2.78 -31.28
C GLU A 568 32.95 3.57 -30.28
N PRO A 569 34.13 4.07 -30.73
CA PRO A 569 34.91 4.99 -29.93
C PRO A 569 34.10 6.27 -29.60
N ASP A 570 34.38 6.86 -28.45
CA ASP A 570 33.75 8.13 -27.98
C ASP A 570 32.20 8.07 -27.86
N ARG A 571 31.64 6.88 -27.74
CA ARG A 571 30.22 6.67 -27.53
C ARG A 571 29.93 6.06 -26.16
N LEU A 572 28.76 6.36 -25.64
CA LEU A 572 28.17 5.69 -24.47
C LEU A 572 27.01 4.83 -24.92
N VAL A 573 26.72 3.77 -24.14
CA VAL A 573 25.51 2.97 -24.31
C VAL A 573 24.43 3.51 -23.37
N ALA A 574 23.42 4.17 -23.92
CA ALA A 574 22.26 4.62 -23.17
C ALA A 574 21.26 3.46 -23.01
N VAL A 575 20.77 3.28 -21.78
CA VAL A 575 19.78 2.27 -21.43
C VAL A 575 18.62 3.00 -20.71
N PRO A 576 17.41 3.09 -21.28
CA PRO A 576 16.27 3.76 -20.67
C PRO A 576 15.71 2.93 -19.49
N MET A 577 16.57 2.64 -18.54
CA MET A 577 16.26 1.94 -17.28
C MET A 577 16.70 2.83 -16.12
N SER A 578 15.87 2.89 -15.08
CA SER A 578 16.10 3.77 -13.93
C SER A 578 17.47 3.48 -13.29
N HIS A 579 18.26 4.51 -13.06
CA HIS A 579 19.57 4.36 -12.44
C HIS A 579 19.44 4.01 -10.96
N ASP A 580 20.19 2.98 -10.53
CA ASP A 580 20.41 2.64 -9.13
C ASP A 580 21.85 2.17 -8.91
N GLY A 581 22.45 2.53 -7.76
CA GLY A 581 23.83 2.18 -7.43
C GLY A 581 24.08 0.70 -7.18
N GLY A 582 23.05 -0.14 -7.15
CA GLY A 582 23.15 -1.59 -7.02
C GLY A 582 23.52 -2.31 -8.32
N TRP A 583 23.47 -1.63 -9.47
CA TRP A 583 23.86 -2.21 -10.75
C TRP A 583 25.37 -2.35 -10.92
N ARG A 584 25.77 -3.41 -11.56
CA ARG A 584 27.14 -3.67 -12.05
C ARG A 584 27.07 -4.06 -13.52
N ALA A 585 28.03 -3.61 -14.30
CA ALA A 585 28.14 -3.90 -15.73
C ALA A 585 29.53 -4.44 -16.04
N LYS A 586 29.60 -5.47 -16.89
CA LYS A 586 30.83 -6.05 -17.39
C LYS A 586 30.79 -6.13 -18.91
N GLN A 587 31.91 -5.83 -19.54
CA GLN A 587 32.17 -6.09 -20.95
C GLN A 587 33.25 -7.15 -21.03
N GLY A 588 32.88 -8.40 -21.40
CA GLY A 588 33.72 -9.59 -21.13
C GLY A 588 33.97 -9.72 -19.62
N ASP A 589 35.23 -9.84 -19.21
CA ASP A 589 35.64 -9.96 -17.79
C ASP A 589 35.90 -8.61 -17.11
N GLN A 590 35.84 -7.49 -17.85
CA GLN A 590 36.17 -6.16 -17.31
C GLN A 590 34.95 -5.42 -16.85
N GLU A 591 35.00 -4.88 -15.62
CA GLU A 591 33.96 -3.97 -15.15
C GLU A 591 34.01 -2.67 -15.94
N ILE A 592 32.83 -2.15 -16.28
CA ILE A 592 32.64 -0.86 -16.93
C ILE A 592 31.79 0.05 -16.06
N GLU A 593 32.04 1.36 -16.19
CA GLU A 593 31.37 2.37 -15.41
C GLU A 593 29.91 2.54 -15.83
N ILE A 594 29.02 2.62 -14.85
CA ILE A 594 27.60 2.97 -15.02
C ILE A 594 27.43 4.41 -14.57
N LEU A 595 26.96 5.26 -15.46
CA LEU A 595 26.66 6.66 -15.23
C LEU A 595 25.14 6.86 -15.13
N LYS A 596 24.74 7.92 -14.47
CA LYS A 596 23.36 8.40 -14.50
C LYS A 596 23.29 9.54 -15.51
N ASP A 597 22.37 9.44 -16.47
CA ASP A 597 22.08 10.54 -17.37
C ASP A 597 21.18 11.60 -16.71
N ASP A 598 20.96 12.72 -17.39
CA ASP A 598 20.17 13.84 -16.87
C ASP A 598 18.66 13.52 -16.84
N LEU A 599 18.21 12.49 -17.54
CA LEU A 599 16.86 11.93 -17.45
C LEU A 599 16.68 10.98 -16.25
N GLY A 600 17.78 10.58 -15.59
CA GLY A 600 17.76 9.61 -14.50
C GLY A 600 17.85 8.16 -14.96
N PHE A 601 18.13 7.90 -16.23
CA PHE A 601 18.40 6.58 -16.78
C PHE A 601 19.88 6.22 -16.69
N MET A 602 20.23 5.01 -17.10
CA MET A 602 21.62 4.53 -17.09
C MET A 602 22.34 4.80 -18.41
N MET A 603 23.61 5.12 -18.30
CA MET A 603 24.58 5.11 -19.40
C MET A 603 25.78 4.29 -19.03
N LEU A 604 26.33 3.53 -19.99
CA LEU A 604 27.49 2.67 -19.79
C LEU A 604 28.67 3.20 -20.60
N ARG A 605 29.83 3.30 -19.95
CA ARG A 605 31.08 3.62 -20.63
C ARG A 605 31.69 2.33 -21.22
N ALA A 606 31.17 1.91 -22.36
CA ALA A 606 31.67 0.74 -23.06
C ALA A 606 33.05 1.01 -23.68
N LYS A 607 33.87 -0.06 -23.78
CA LYS A 607 35.14 -0.01 -24.52
C LYS A 607 34.88 -0.28 -26.00
N PRO A 608 35.57 0.42 -26.91
CA PRO A 608 35.40 0.22 -28.34
C PRO A 608 35.68 -1.23 -28.75
N ALA A 609 34.78 -1.83 -29.52
CA ALA A 609 34.92 -3.18 -30.05
C ALA A 609 34.01 -3.38 -31.27
N ARG A 610 34.45 -4.16 -32.27
CA ARG A 610 33.62 -4.47 -33.45
C ARG A 610 32.37 -5.31 -33.11
N SER A 611 32.49 -6.15 -32.08
CA SER A 611 31.43 -6.93 -31.50
C SER A 611 31.75 -7.12 -30.01
N ALA A 612 30.81 -6.75 -29.14
CA ALA A 612 30.94 -6.93 -27.70
C ALA A 612 29.62 -7.33 -27.09
N GLU A 613 29.70 -8.04 -25.99
CA GLU A 613 28.60 -8.28 -25.09
C GLU A 613 28.85 -7.56 -23.77
N ILE A 614 27.85 -6.82 -23.31
CA ILE A 614 27.82 -6.20 -21.98
C ILE A 614 26.78 -6.94 -21.17
N VAL A 615 27.17 -7.41 -19.99
CA VAL A 615 26.28 -8.08 -19.02
C VAL A 615 26.09 -7.15 -17.83
N MET A 616 24.85 -6.76 -17.59
CA MET A 616 24.45 -5.99 -16.43
C MET A 616 23.76 -6.88 -15.41
N SER A 617 24.17 -6.80 -14.15
CA SER A 617 23.55 -7.53 -13.03
C SER A 617 23.25 -6.62 -11.86
N TYR A 618 22.08 -6.78 -11.24
CA TYR A 618 21.71 -6.02 -10.06
C TYR A 618 22.09 -6.80 -8.80
N ARG A 619 22.89 -6.19 -7.93
CA ARG A 619 23.41 -6.81 -6.70
C ARG A 619 22.82 -6.23 -5.42
N GLY A 620 21.89 -5.25 -5.51
CA GLY A 620 21.38 -4.53 -4.35
C GLY A 620 22.39 -3.47 -3.85
N ASN A 621 22.02 -2.79 -2.76
CA ASN A 621 22.83 -1.74 -2.17
C ASN A 621 23.34 -2.14 -0.77
N ALA A 622 24.45 -1.52 -0.32
CA ALA A 622 25.07 -1.82 0.96
C ALA A 622 24.15 -1.56 2.17
N GLU A 623 23.30 -0.52 2.10
CA GLU A 623 22.33 -0.22 3.16
C GLU A 623 21.35 -1.39 3.35
N ALA A 624 20.78 -1.92 2.25
CA ALA A 624 19.84 -3.03 2.32
C ALA A 624 20.48 -4.28 2.98
N PHE A 625 21.72 -4.61 2.61
CA PHE A 625 22.43 -5.74 3.22
C PHE A 625 22.76 -5.50 4.70
N ALA A 626 23.22 -4.29 5.06
CA ALA A 626 23.50 -3.95 6.45
C ALA A 626 22.24 -4.03 7.32
N MET A 627 21.12 -3.51 6.84
CA MET A 627 19.85 -3.55 7.55
C MET A 627 19.25 -4.95 7.61
N ALA A 628 19.47 -5.78 6.59
CA ALA A 628 19.11 -7.19 6.62
C ALA A 628 19.92 -7.98 7.65
N ALA A 629 21.23 -7.74 7.71
CA ALA A 629 22.09 -8.35 8.73
C ALA A 629 21.66 -7.93 10.14
N LEU A 630 21.38 -6.64 10.35
CA LEU A 630 20.85 -6.15 11.62
C LEU A 630 19.52 -6.81 11.99
N SER A 631 18.58 -6.89 11.05
CA SER A 631 17.30 -7.55 11.29
C SER A 631 17.46 -9.02 11.65
N LEU A 632 18.34 -9.75 10.94
CA LEU A 632 18.65 -11.14 11.26
C LEU A 632 19.21 -11.28 12.67
N LEU A 633 20.15 -10.42 13.07
CA LEU A 633 20.72 -10.42 14.43
C LEU A 633 19.65 -10.17 15.50
N VAL A 634 18.72 -9.23 15.24
CA VAL A 634 17.59 -8.97 16.14
C VAL A 634 16.66 -10.18 16.23
N TRP A 635 16.35 -10.85 15.11
CA TRP A 635 15.55 -12.09 15.10
C TRP A 635 16.24 -13.21 15.87
N LEU A 636 17.54 -13.44 15.65
CA LEU A 636 18.31 -14.46 16.37
C LEU A 636 18.39 -14.14 17.86
N GLY A 637 18.63 -12.86 18.22
CA GLY A 637 18.63 -12.40 19.61
C GLY A 637 17.28 -12.60 20.29
N ALA A 638 16.17 -12.26 19.60
CA ALA A 638 14.82 -12.48 20.09
C ALA A 638 14.51 -13.97 20.30
N PHE A 639 14.92 -14.82 19.37
CA PHE A 639 14.76 -16.28 19.48
C PHE A 639 15.61 -16.87 20.62
N ALA A 640 16.88 -16.47 20.74
CA ALA A 640 17.75 -16.89 21.83
C ALA A 640 17.19 -16.46 23.19
N TRP A 641 16.62 -15.26 23.29
CA TRP A 641 16.00 -14.75 24.50
C TRP A 641 14.75 -15.55 24.92
N LEU A 642 13.97 -16.00 23.95
CA LEU A 642 12.84 -16.92 24.23
C LEU A 642 13.30 -18.27 24.75
N ARG A 643 14.41 -18.81 24.18
CA ARG A 643 14.90 -20.15 24.51
C ARG A 643 15.69 -20.20 25.81
N TRP A 644 16.42 -19.12 26.12
CA TRP A 644 17.27 -18.98 27.29
C TRP A 644 17.01 -17.67 28.04
N PRO A 645 15.89 -17.56 28.79
CA PRO A 645 15.49 -16.31 29.45
C PRO A 645 16.49 -15.80 30.52
N GLY A 646 17.44 -16.64 30.96
CA GLY A 646 18.48 -16.25 31.90
C GLY A 646 19.77 -15.68 31.27
N PHE A 647 19.92 -15.75 29.94
CA PHE A 647 21.17 -15.39 29.26
C PHE A 647 21.44 -13.88 29.24
N LEU A 648 20.41 -13.03 29.17
CA LEU A 648 20.55 -11.57 29.12
C LEU A 648 20.30 -10.87 30.46
N GLY A 649 20.36 -11.60 31.57
CA GLY A 649 20.19 -11.04 32.89
C GLY A 649 18.75 -10.73 33.28
N ARG A 650 18.45 -10.79 34.55
CA ARG A 650 17.14 -10.35 35.08
C ARG A 650 17.05 -8.84 34.92
N PHE A 651 16.12 -8.35 34.12
CA PHE A 651 15.75 -6.94 34.17
C PHE A 651 15.43 -6.58 35.62
N PRO A 652 16.09 -5.57 36.22
CA PRO A 652 15.81 -5.16 37.59
C PRO A 652 14.39 -4.58 37.63
N GLY A 653 13.49 -5.30 38.22
CA GLY A 653 12.10 -4.88 38.37
C GLY A 653 11.29 -5.90 39.13
N ARG A 654 11.44 -5.98 40.44
CA ARG A 654 10.35 -6.48 41.29
C ARG A 654 9.16 -5.56 41.07
N ALA A 655 8.28 -5.94 40.14
CA ALA A 655 6.92 -5.46 40.17
C ALA A 655 6.31 -6.02 41.48
N ARG A 656 6.05 -5.18 42.45
CA ARG A 656 5.05 -5.46 43.47
C ARG A 656 3.77 -5.79 42.64
N GLY A 657 3.33 -7.03 42.71
CA GLY A 657 2.15 -7.46 42.02
C GLY A 657 1.02 -6.47 42.31
N LEU A 658 0.44 -5.93 41.27
CA LEU A 658 -0.79 -5.17 41.40
C LEU A 658 -1.80 -6.13 42.04
N GLY A 659 -2.24 -5.83 43.25
CA GLY A 659 -3.17 -6.66 44.02
C GLY A 659 -4.46 -6.89 43.22
N PRO A 660 -5.25 -7.91 43.54
CA PRO A 660 -6.44 -8.32 42.78
C PRO A 660 -7.52 -7.23 42.62
N GLY A 661 -7.36 -6.07 43.25
CA GLY A 661 -8.26 -4.90 43.10
C GLY A 661 -8.03 -4.06 41.84
N MET A 662 -6.89 -4.17 41.14
CA MET A 662 -6.61 -3.41 39.91
C MET A 662 -6.94 -4.14 38.60
N ALA A 663 -7.54 -5.32 38.66
CA ALA A 663 -8.09 -6.03 37.51
C ALA A 663 -9.45 -5.46 37.04
N LYS A 664 -9.87 -4.31 37.59
CA LYS A 664 -11.05 -3.56 37.15
C LYS A 664 -10.61 -2.34 36.32
N LEU A 665 -10.04 -2.60 35.16
CA LEU A 665 -10.05 -1.67 34.04
C LEU A 665 -11.16 -2.02 33.10
#